data_c59ee5a4cc67b6d92f62694e627fc06f
#
_entry.id   c59ee5a4cc67b6d92f62694e627fc06f
#
_cell.length_a   1.000
_cell.length_b   1.000
_cell.length_c   1.000
_cell.angle_alpha   90.00
_cell.angle_beta   90.00
_cell.angle_gamma   90.00
#
_symmetry.space_group_name_H-M   'P 1'
#
loop_
_entity.id
_entity.type
_entity.pdbx_description
1 polymer ?
#
loop_
_entity_poly.entity_id
_entity_poly.type
_entity_poly.pdbx_seq_one_letter_code
_entity_poly.pdbx_strand_id
1 'polypeptide(L)'
;MVRIVRSIGVCILSLAAGATFPARADQQDSAGGDDQQSSQPQVVVTGHSLQEKNAELDAARDRNLLPKLGATDYSIDQQDLQTLPQGKNTPLDKVVLQIPGVSYDSAISNPDFHVRNEYANVQYRINGIQLPDGVSALGPVLGTDFVGSMSLLDGTLPAQYGLRTAGVLDITTKSQFDQGGTLDIYGGSWSTVSPSVEYGGSGGASQYFLSGRYLQSEQGLESATPTANPIHDDTSQERFFGYGSTFLDDADRLTYMTGAWVGRFQIPNVLGEQPLGDYGPDTLSSADINENEKDRFFFALVALQTHRDDLDTQLSVFTRYASINFMPDPYYDLAFNDVAANVVRKSLLNGLQFDAAWRWSDAHTLRAGFVTTIEHTQVQDLATVLPVAPDGVVLPTPLTVNDYTQKTGWIAGVYGQDEWRLRPNLTLNTGVRFDQLNQFVSANQVSPRIVLVYDPVADTTLHAGISRYFTPPMQAQATPSDLALFQNTTQQPAIPLDDPVRPERATYVDLGLEQKLLAALTAGADVYYKHGTDMLDDGTFGNAAVLSQFNYALGYSKGAELKLNYQHDGLRIYGNYAHEITKAKDVISNQYLIGDPVELAYLASNYTYASDAQTNTASAGASYRWQETFASFDGIYGSGLRAGFANLQHSPDYTQCNAAVGRYFHPWPSGDKPLTLRLSAVNLFDRIYVLRAATGVGEFAPQYGPRRGIFGEITQQF
;
A
#
# COMPACT_ATOMS: atom_id res chain seq x y z
N MET A 1 -29.01 -0.68 10.59
CA MET A 1 -28.87 0.44 9.66
C MET A 1 -29.03 1.83 10.31
N VAL A 2 -30.09 2.11 11.05
CA VAL A 2 -30.36 3.47 11.59
C VAL A 2 -29.44 3.91 12.75
N ARG A 3 -28.81 3.01 13.50
CA ARG A 3 -27.91 3.35 14.62
C ARG A 3 -26.45 3.66 14.21
N ILE A 4 -25.99 3.15 13.08
CA ILE A 4 -24.59 3.37 12.60
C ILE A 4 -24.45 4.74 11.92
N VAL A 5 -25.49 5.18 11.21
CA VAL A 5 -25.53 6.52 10.58
C VAL A 5 -25.53 7.64 11.63
N ARG A 6 -26.08 7.42 12.84
CA ARG A 6 -26.05 8.41 13.92
C ARG A 6 -24.66 8.60 14.56
N SER A 7 -23.83 7.57 14.60
CA SER A 7 -22.48 7.69 15.23
C SER A 7 -21.45 8.34 14.30
N ILE A 8 -21.59 8.17 12.99
CA ILE A 8 -20.71 8.83 12.00
C ILE A 8 -21.13 10.30 11.80
N GLY A 9 -22.44 10.59 11.85
CA GLY A 9 -22.97 11.95 11.69
C GLY A 9 -22.56 12.93 12.80
N VAL A 10 -22.32 12.44 14.01
CA VAL A 10 -21.97 13.31 15.16
C VAL A 10 -20.51 13.75 15.14
N CYS A 11 -19.58 12.94 14.59
CA CYS A 11 -18.18 13.36 14.45
C CYS A 11 -17.93 14.33 13.27
N ILE A 12 -18.76 14.28 12.21
CA ILE A 12 -18.62 15.16 11.04
C ILE A 12 -19.24 16.54 11.31
N LEU A 13 -20.31 16.61 12.10
CA LEU A 13 -20.97 17.88 12.41
C LEU A 13 -20.19 18.77 13.42
N SER A 14 -19.30 18.22 14.23
CA SER A 14 -18.51 19.02 15.18
C SER A 14 -17.31 19.72 14.55
N LEU A 15 -16.89 19.38 13.33
CA LEU A 15 -15.84 20.07 12.58
C LEU A 15 -16.36 21.13 11.59
N ALA A 16 -17.68 21.11 11.27
CA ALA A 16 -18.30 22.06 10.33
C ALA A 16 -18.89 23.33 10.99
N ALA A 17 -18.89 23.43 12.32
CA ALA A 17 -19.55 24.52 13.06
C ALA A 17 -18.71 25.80 13.27
N GLY A 18 -17.53 25.91 12.62
CA GLY A 18 -16.58 27.01 12.83
C GLY A 18 -16.43 28.04 11.69
N ALA A 19 -17.08 27.90 10.56
CA ALA A 19 -16.90 28.81 9.43
C ALA A 19 -18.22 29.44 8.95
N THR A 20 -18.68 30.47 9.67
CA THR A 20 -19.70 31.36 9.16
C THR A 20 -19.03 32.50 8.40
N PHE A 21 -19.15 32.48 7.08
CA PHE A 21 -18.75 33.61 6.22
C PHE A 21 -19.91 34.63 6.15
N PRO A 22 -19.70 35.93 6.39
CA PRO A 22 -20.70 36.94 6.14
C PRO A 22 -20.78 37.24 4.63
N ALA A 23 -21.93 36.96 4.04
CA ALA A 23 -22.24 37.45 2.70
C ALA A 23 -22.53 38.97 2.77
N ARG A 24 -21.74 39.76 2.07
CA ARG A 24 -21.97 41.17 1.90
C ARG A 24 -22.56 41.41 0.48
N ALA A 25 -23.81 41.78 0.46
CA ALA A 25 -24.45 42.25 -0.75
C ALA A 25 -24.11 43.72 -0.95
N ASP A 26 -23.49 44.05 -2.09
CA ASP A 26 -23.35 45.45 -2.50
C ASP A 26 -24.53 45.83 -3.37
N GLN A 27 -25.26 46.86 -2.93
CA GLN A 27 -26.27 47.57 -3.71
C GLN A 27 -25.56 48.51 -4.70
N GLN A 28 -25.97 48.44 -5.96
CA GLN A 28 -25.68 49.46 -6.96
C GLN A 28 -26.59 50.65 -6.74
N ASP A 29 -26.00 51.84 -6.61
CA ASP A 29 -26.68 53.10 -6.87
C ASP A 29 -25.99 53.80 -8.06
N SER A 30 -26.85 54.15 -9.01
CA SER A 30 -26.50 54.87 -10.25
C SER A 30 -26.62 56.38 -10.05
N ALA A 31 -25.61 57.15 -10.36
CA ALA A 31 -25.77 58.56 -10.80
C ALA A 31 -24.60 58.99 -11.66
N GLY A 32 -24.90 59.55 -12.80
CA GLY A 32 -23.97 59.94 -13.83
C GLY A 32 -23.25 61.29 -13.57
N GLY A 33 -22.20 61.56 -14.37
CA GLY A 33 -21.47 62.85 -14.42
C GLY A 33 -20.16 62.71 -15.16
N ASP A 34 -20.05 63.49 -16.20
CA ASP A 34 -19.04 63.61 -17.24
C ASP A 34 -17.57 63.81 -16.82
N ASP A 35 -16.71 63.37 -17.74
CA ASP A 35 -15.39 63.91 -18.19
C ASP A 35 -14.22 64.05 -17.20
N GLN A 36 -13.20 63.25 -17.39
CA GLN A 36 -11.85 63.63 -17.87
C GLN A 36 -10.90 62.42 -17.92
N GLN A 37 -10.42 62.14 -19.12
CA GLN A 37 -9.30 61.25 -19.38
C GLN A 37 -8.04 61.74 -18.68
N SER A 38 -7.63 61.06 -17.61
CA SER A 38 -6.23 61.01 -17.18
C SER A 38 -5.78 59.54 -17.22
N SER A 39 -4.95 59.20 -18.21
CA SER A 39 -4.28 57.92 -18.33
C SER A 39 -3.28 57.74 -17.17
N GLN A 40 -3.72 57.19 -16.07
CA GLN A 40 -2.81 56.58 -15.11
C GLN A 40 -2.42 55.19 -15.63
N PRO A 41 -1.15 54.77 -15.51
CA PRO A 41 -0.77 53.42 -15.84
C PRO A 41 -1.52 52.49 -14.88
N GLN A 42 -2.40 51.66 -15.45
CA GLN A 42 -3.05 50.59 -14.73
C GLN A 42 -1.96 49.60 -14.36
N VAL A 43 -1.52 49.59 -13.09
CA VAL A 43 -0.71 48.54 -12.54
C VAL A 43 -1.63 47.34 -12.50
N VAL A 44 -1.55 46.48 -13.49
CA VAL A 44 -2.17 45.17 -13.48
C VAL A 44 -1.35 44.34 -12.47
N VAL A 45 -1.80 44.29 -11.24
CA VAL A 45 -1.33 43.30 -10.27
C VAL A 45 -1.95 41.98 -10.72
N THR A 46 -1.22 41.19 -11.52
CA THR A 46 -1.55 39.79 -11.79
C THR A 46 -1.29 39.02 -10.52
N GLY A 47 -2.30 38.92 -9.67
CA GLY A 47 -2.27 37.95 -8.58
C GLY A 47 -2.21 36.55 -9.17
N HIS A 48 -1.29 35.68 -8.70
CA HIS A 48 -1.26 34.28 -9.09
C HIS A 48 -2.60 33.63 -8.79
N SER A 49 -3.12 32.85 -9.74
CA SER A 49 -4.32 32.05 -9.52
C SER A 49 -4.07 30.99 -8.45
N LEU A 50 -5.12 30.50 -7.78
CA LEU A 50 -5.00 29.43 -6.78
C LEU A 50 -4.30 28.19 -7.37
N GLN A 51 -4.55 27.90 -8.65
CA GLN A 51 -3.92 26.80 -9.38
C GLN A 51 -2.40 27.01 -9.53
N GLU A 52 -1.95 28.20 -9.91
CA GLU A 52 -0.52 28.52 -10.04
C GLU A 52 0.18 28.41 -8.68
N LYS A 53 -0.41 28.95 -7.60
CA LYS A 53 0.12 28.83 -6.25
C LYS A 53 0.24 27.38 -5.79
N ASN A 54 -0.78 26.55 -6.02
CA ASN A 54 -0.72 25.13 -5.71
C ASN A 54 0.40 24.44 -6.49
N ALA A 55 0.48 24.67 -7.81
CA ALA A 55 1.51 24.07 -8.66
C ALA A 55 2.93 24.48 -8.23
N GLU A 56 3.12 25.73 -7.81
CA GLU A 56 4.41 26.25 -7.32
C GLU A 56 4.83 25.57 -6.03
N LEU A 57 3.93 25.48 -5.02
CA LEU A 57 4.22 24.80 -3.76
C LEU A 57 4.43 23.30 -3.94
N ASP A 58 3.64 22.64 -4.79
CA ASP A 58 3.82 21.22 -5.07
C ASP A 58 5.16 20.97 -5.78
N ALA A 59 5.53 21.81 -6.76
CA ALA A 59 6.82 21.73 -7.43
C ALA A 59 8.01 22.04 -6.48
N ALA A 60 7.84 22.97 -5.53
CA ALA A 60 8.84 23.25 -4.50
C ALA A 60 9.02 22.04 -3.55
N ARG A 61 7.91 21.46 -3.09
CA ARG A 61 7.93 20.21 -2.30
C ARG A 61 8.68 19.09 -3.03
N ASP A 62 8.27 18.80 -4.25
CA ASP A 62 8.81 17.66 -5.01
C ASP A 62 10.29 17.83 -5.37
N ARG A 63 10.73 19.06 -5.66
CA ARG A 63 12.15 19.34 -5.96
C ARG A 63 13.03 19.45 -4.74
N ASN A 64 12.55 20.08 -3.68
CA ASN A 64 13.38 20.49 -2.56
C ASN A 64 13.23 19.58 -1.36
N LEU A 65 11.98 19.29 -0.91
CA LEU A 65 11.74 18.44 0.27
C LEU A 65 11.85 16.95 -0.05
N LEU A 66 11.44 16.52 -1.24
CA LEU A 66 11.33 15.10 -1.62
C LEU A 66 12.25 14.73 -2.79
N PRO A 67 13.58 14.88 -2.68
CA PRO A 67 14.47 14.51 -3.77
C PRO A 67 14.39 13.02 -4.03
N LYS A 68 14.19 12.65 -5.28
CA LYS A 68 14.25 11.27 -5.77
C LYS A 68 15.66 10.87 -6.23
N LEU A 69 16.64 11.69 -5.93
CA LEU A 69 18.01 11.56 -6.41
C LEU A 69 18.64 10.24 -6.00
N GLY A 70 18.98 9.42 -6.99
CA GLY A 70 19.68 8.16 -6.82
C GLY A 70 18.79 6.99 -6.37
N ALA A 71 17.49 7.21 -6.18
CA ALA A 71 16.52 6.13 -6.15
C ALA A 71 16.08 5.78 -7.57
N THR A 72 15.77 4.52 -7.83
CA THR A 72 15.05 4.13 -9.03
C THR A 72 13.61 4.59 -8.89
N ASP A 73 13.11 5.42 -9.83
CA ASP A 73 11.76 6.01 -9.82
C ASP A 73 10.91 5.37 -10.92
N TYR A 74 9.79 4.78 -10.49
CA TYR A 74 8.77 4.22 -11.36
C TYR A 74 7.49 5.04 -11.19
N SER A 75 7.29 6.04 -12.04
CA SER A 75 6.15 6.94 -11.97
C SER A 75 4.98 6.47 -12.82
N ILE A 76 3.77 6.59 -12.28
CA ILE A 76 2.48 6.33 -12.94
C ILE A 76 1.65 7.61 -12.80
N ASP A 77 1.27 8.21 -13.90
CA ASP A 77 0.46 9.43 -13.91
C ASP A 77 -1.06 9.17 -13.94
N GLN A 78 -1.86 10.21 -13.79
CA GLN A 78 -3.31 10.09 -13.82
C GLN A 78 -3.83 9.54 -15.15
N GLN A 79 -3.15 9.82 -16.27
CA GLN A 79 -3.55 9.31 -17.57
C GLN A 79 -3.24 7.81 -17.69
N ASP A 80 -2.12 7.35 -17.11
CA ASP A 80 -1.81 5.92 -17.01
C ASP A 80 -2.91 5.19 -16.26
N LEU A 81 -3.31 5.71 -15.06
CA LEU A 81 -4.40 5.14 -14.26
C LEU A 81 -5.72 5.01 -15.04
N GLN A 82 -6.09 6.05 -15.79
CA GLN A 82 -7.32 6.06 -16.58
C GLN A 82 -7.30 5.05 -17.74
N THR A 83 -6.12 4.75 -18.27
CA THR A 83 -5.98 3.84 -19.41
C THR A 83 -5.89 2.37 -19.01
N LEU A 84 -5.77 2.05 -17.72
CA LEU A 84 -5.84 0.66 -17.23
C LEU A 84 -7.18 0.01 -17.62
N PRO A 85 -7.23 -1.33 -17.78
CA PRO A 85 -8.47 -2.01 -18.14
C PRO A 85 -9.66 -1.70 -17.22
N GLN A 86 -9.46 -1.63 -15.90
CA GLN A 86 -10.51 -1.26 -14.96
C GLN A 86 -10.55 0.25 -14.65
N GLY A 87 -9.65 1.07 -15.24
CA GLY A 87 -9.56 2.52 -15.03
C GLY A 87 -9.41 2.87 -13.56
N LYS A 88 -10.18 3.85 -13.08
CA LYS A 88 -10.19 4.26 -11.67
C LYS A 88 -10.72 3.19 -10.69
N ASN A 89 -11.32 2.12 -11.21
CA ASN A 89 -11.75 0.98 -10.41
C ASN A 89 -10.64 -0.06 -10.21
N THR A 90 -9.45 0.15 -10.81
CA THR A 90 -8.26 -0.66 -10.53
C THR A 90 -7.81 -0.45 -9.10
N PRO A 91 -7.74 -1.49 -8.26
CA PRO A 91 -7.18 -1.39 -6.90
C PRO A 91 -5.73 -0.88 -6.93
N LEU A 92 -5.32 -0.14 -5.90
CA LEU A 92 -4.00 0.50 -5.85
C LEU A 92 -2.84 -0.51 -5.98
N ASP A 93 -2.95 -1.64 -5.31
CA ASP A 93 -2.00 -2.76 -5.40
C ASP A 93 -1.86 -3.31 -6.83
N LYS A 94 -2.96 -3.38 -7.59
CA LYS A 94 -2.93 -3.82 -8.99
C LYS A 94 -2.30 -2.79 -9.93
N VAL A 95 -2.38 -1.51 -9.58
CA VAL A 95 -1.66 -0.46 -10.33
C VAL A 95 -0.15 -0.64 -10.21
N VAL A 96 0.36 -0.88 -9.00
CA VAL A 96 1.81 -1.03 -8.77
C VAL A 96 2.40 -2.32 -9.35
N LEU A 97 1.60 -3.34 -9.63
CA LEU A 97 2.05 -4.56 -10.34
C LEU A 97 2.55 -4.31 -11.76
N GLN A 98 2.33 -3.12 -12.31
CA GLN A 98 2.90 -2.71 -13.59
C GLN A 98 4.33 -2.21 -13.46
N ILE A 99 4.92 -2.23 -12.28
CA ILE A 99 6.28 -1.80 -11.98
C ILE A 99 7.19 -3.03 -11.95
N PRO A 100 8.44 -2.97 -12.46
CA PRO A 100 9.39 -4.08 -12.35
C PRO A 100 9.67 -4.44 -10.89
N GLY A 101 9.95 -5.71 -10.62
CA GLY A 101 10.27 -6.18 -9.28
C GLY A 101 9.11 -6.13 -8.27
N VAL A 102 7.89 -5.82 -8.74
CA VAL A 102 6.69 -5.87 -7.91
C VAL A 102 5.93 -7.17 -8.16
N SER A 103 5.64 -7.88 -7.10
CA SER A 103 4.82 -9.08 -7.11
C SER A 103 3.75 -9.01 -6.03
N TYR A 104 2.81 -9.93 -6.03
CA TYR A 104 1.77 -10.02 -5.00
C TYR A 104 1.48 -11.48 -4.68
N ASP A 105 1.00 -11.70 -3.49
CA ASP A 105 0.56 -12.99 -2.99
C ASP A 105 -0.95 -13.09 -2.81
N SER A 106 -1.64 -11.96 -2.95
CA SER A 106 -3.09 -11.87 -2.87
C SER A 106 -3.64 -11.15 -4.11
N ALA A 107 -4.62 -11.75 -4.78
CA ALA A 107 -5.13 -11.24 -6.05
C ALA A 107 -6.33 -10.31 -5.88
N ILE A 108 -7.05 -10.31 -4.78
CA ILE A 108 -8.38 -9.71 -4.70
C ILE A 108 -8.52 -8.67 -3.60
N SER A 109 -8.10 -8.93 -2.38
CA SER A 109 -8.44 -8.06 -1.25
C SER A 109 -7.29 -7.63 -0.37
N ASN A 110 -6.24 -8.41 -0.28
CA ASN A 110 -5.07 -8.01 0.47
C ASN A 110 -4.15 -7.16 -0.41
N PRO A 111 -3.86 -5.90 -0.05
CA PRO A 111 -3.04 -5.01 -0.84
C PRO A 111 -1.55 -5.23 -0.64
N ASP A 112 -1.14 -6.29 0.03
CA ASP A 112 0.25 -6.58 0.28
C ASP A 112 0.94 -6.97 -1.02
N PHE A 113 1.63 -6.01 -1.58
CA PHE A 113 2.54 -6.25 -2.68
C PHE A 113 3.99 -6.23 -2.17
N HIS A 114 4.82 -7.03 -2.82
CA HIS A 114 6.21 -7.18 -2.49
C HIS A 114 7.06 -6.41 -3.49
N VAL A 115 8.00 -5.64 -3.00
CA VAL A 115 9.02 -4.99 -3.82
C VAL A 115 10.31 -5.75 -3.63
N ARG A 116 10.88 -6.26 -4.74
CA ARG A 116 12.13 -7.03 -4.72
C ARG A 116 12.06 -8.25 -3.79
N ASN A 117 10.88 -8.92 -3.77
CA ASN A 117 10.57 -10.07 -2.92
C ASN A 117 10.70 -9.79 -1.41
N GLU A 118 10.49 -8.56 -0.96
CA GLU A 118 10.50 -8.20 0.45
C GLU A 118 9.07 -8.03 0.97
N TYR A 119 8.74 -8.74 2.03
CA TYR A 119 7.42 -8.69 2.64
C TYR A 119 7.19 -7.40 3.43
N ALA A 120 5.97 -6.82 3.27
CA ALA A 120 5.42 -5.70 4.08
C ALA A 120 6.41 -4.57 4.41
N ASN A 121 7.43 -4.35 3.58
CA ASN A 121 8.51 -3.40 3.81
C ASN A 121 8.39 -2.15 2.91
N VAL A 122 7.17 -1.82 2.49
CA VAL A 122 6.87 -0.64 1.66
C VAL A 122 6.35 0.50 2.53
N GLN A 123 6.91 1.69 2.34
CA GLN A 123 6.42 2.91 2.98
C GLN A 123 5.43 3.62 2.08
N TYR A 124 4.26 3.93 2.61
CA TYR A 124 3.28 4.77 1.91
C TYR A 124 3.45 6.23 2.33
N ARG A 125 3.42 7.14 1.36
CA ARG A 125 3.40 8.58 1.58
C ARG A 125 2.31 9.24 0.73
N ILE A 126 1.69 10.28 1.29
CA ILE A 126 0.78 11.16 0.54
C ILE A 126 1.32 12.58 0.68
N ASN A 127 1.67 13.20 -0.46
CA ASN A 127 2.31 14.53 -0.50
C ASN A 127 3.53 14.62 0.43
N GLY A 128 4.36 13.55 0.47
CA GLY A 128 5.55 13.46 1.30
C GLY A 128 5.31 13.11 2.77
N ILE A 129 4.08 13.09 3.23
CA ILE A 129 3.74 12.74 4.62
C ILE A 129 3.61 11.23 4.72
N GLN A 130 4.36 10.65 5.65
CA GLN A 130 4.30 9.22 5.89
C GLN A 130 2.91 8.82 6.39
N LEU A 131 2.29 7.88 5.70
CA LEU A 131 1.10 7.20 6.17
C LEU A 131 1.54 6.00 7.02
N PRO A 132 1.21 5.95 8.30
CA PRO A 132 1.67 4.85 9.16
C PRO A 132 1.04 3.51 8.78
N ASP A 133 1.83 2.44 8.92
CA ASP A 133 1.38 1.07 8.70
C ASP A 133 0.18 0.69 9.56
N GLY A 134 -0.68 -0.21 9.06
CA GLY A 134 -1.80 -0.79 9.78
C GLY A 134 -1.44 -2.00 10.64
N VAL A 135 -2.42 -2.75 11.11
CA VAL A 135 -2.25 -4.07 11.77
C VAL A 135 -2.05 -5.18 10.74
N SER A 136 -2.51 -4.98 9.54
CA SER A 136 -2.09 -5.60 8.29
C SER A 136 -1.78 -4.48 7.33
N ALA A 137 -1.25 -4.77 6.17
CA ALA A 137 -1.06 -3.76 5.15
C ALA A 137 -2.31 -2.89 4.97
N LEU A 138 -2.07 -1.71 4.47
CA LEU A 138 -3.11 -0.72 4.20
C LEU A 138 -4.10 -1.24 3.17
N GLY A 139 -5.02 -2.07 3.51
CA GLY A 139 -6.05 -2.59 2.64
C GLY A 139 -6.50 -1.60 1.55
N PRO A 140 -7.47 -1.87 0.74
CA PRO A 140 -7.95 -0.96 -0.31
C PRO A 140 -8.56 0.34 0.25
N VAL A 141 -8.05 0.80 1.39
CA VAL A 141 -8.34 2.10 2.02
C VAL A 141 -8.05 3.24 1.08
N LEU A 142 -6.90 3.16 0.38
CA LEU A 142 -6.50 4.15 -0.60
C LEU A 142 -7.08 3.77 -1.96
N GLY A 143 -7.89 4.65 -2.52
CA GLY A 143 -8.33 4.58 -3.91
C GLY A 143 -7.42 5.38 -4.82
N THR A 144 -7.69 5.30 -6.10
CA THR A 144 -7.01 6.09 -7.12
C THR A 144 -7.72 7.41 -7.43
N ASP A 145 -8.85 7.67 -6.81
CA ASP A 145 -9.74 8.80 -7.13
C ASP A 145 -9.09 10.17 -6.93
N PHE A 146 -8.25 10.32 -5.89
CA PHE A 146 -7.58 11.57 -5.53
C PHE A 146 -6.15 11.68 -6.10
N VAL A 147 -5.65 10.64 -6.73
CA VAL A 147 -4.27 10.53 -7.18
C VAL A 147 -4.03 11.39 -8.42
N GLY A 148 -3.07 12.28 -8.34
CA GLY A 148 -2.50 13.01 -9.49
C GLY A 148 -1.39 12.21 -10.16
N SER A 149 -0.48 11.68 -9.35
CA SER A 149 0.57 10.73 -9.74
C SER A 149 0.98 9.87 -8.56
N MET A 150 1.58 8.74 -8.84
CA MET A 150 2.25 7.91 -7.83
C MET A 150 3.61 7.47 -8.36
N SER A 151 4.56 7.33 -7.46
CA SER A 151 5.90 6.84 -7.75
C SER A 151 6.28 5.77 -6.77
N LEU A 152 6.74 4.63 -7.25
CA LEU A 152 7.47 3.68 -6.44
C LEU A 152 8.95 4.02 -6.52
N LEU A 153 9.53 4.37 -5.37
CA LEU A 153 10.96 4.62 -5.20
C LEU A 153 11.59 3.43 -4.52
N ASP A 154 12.62 2.88 -5.09
CA ASP A 154 13.39 1.79 -4.50
C ASP A 154 14.91 2.00 -4.66
N GLY A 155 15.73 1.04 -4.22
CA GLY A 155 17.18 1.14 -4.30
C GLY A 155 17.79 1.93 -3.14
N THR A 156 18.79 2.74 -3.44
CA THR A 156 19.48 3.58 -2.44
C THR A 156 18.71 4.88 -2.17
N LEU A 157 17.72 4.79 -1.30
CA LEU A 157 16.85 5.91 -0.93
C LEU A 157 17.62 7.00 -0.15
N PRO A 158 17.35 8.31 -0.36
CA PRO A 158 17.82 9.41 0.47
C PRO A 158 17.52 9.25 1.97
N ALA A 159 18.26 9.95 2.86
CA ALA A 159 18.21 9.75 4.31
C ALA A 159 16.85 10.12 4.94
N GLN A 160 16.04 10.93 4.28
CA GLN A 160 14.67 11.26 4.70
C GLN A 160 13.72 10.05 4.70
N TYR A 161 13.98 9.05 3.87
CA TYR A 161 13.20 7.82 3.82
C TYR A 161 13.77 6.80 4.81
N GLY A 162 12.91 6.18 5.60
CA GLY A 162 13.32 5.20 6.60
C GLY A 162 12.16 4.40 7.13
N LEU A 163 12.42 3.44 8.01
CA LEU A 163 11.47 2.56 8.68
C LEU A 163 10.87 1.46 7.79
N ARG A 164 10.65 1.71 6.49
CA ARG A 164 10.25 0.74 5.47
C ARG A 164 11.09 1.05 4.23
N THR A 165 11.89 0.14 3.76
CA THR A 165 13.00 0.44 2.86
C THR A 165 13.13 -0.48 1.66
N ALA A 166 12.23 -1.44 1.46
CA ALA A 166 12.10 -2.17 0.21
C ALA A 166 11.64 -1.24 -0.92
N GLY A 167 10.73 -0.31 -0.57
CA GLY A 167 10.26 0.72 -1.48
C GLY A 167 9.47 1.80 -0.76
N VAL A 168 9.30 2.94 -1.41
CA VAL A 168 8.43 4.04 -0.98
C VAL A 168 7.40 4.28 -2.07
N LEU A 169 6.12 4.02 -1.78
CA LEU A 169 5.03 4.42 -2.64
C LEU A 169 4.63 5.86 -2.28
N ASP A 170 5.13 6.80 -3.07
CA ASP A 170 4.87 8.22 -2.89
C ASP A 170 3.70 8.66 -3.80
N ILE A 171 2.58 9.01 -3.17
CA ILE A 171 1.34 9.42 -3.84
C ILE A 171 1.25 10.94 -3.78
N THR A 172 1.18 11.58 -4.93
CA THR A 172 0.88 13.02 -5.05
C THR A 172 -0.60 13.19 -5.39
N THR A 173 -1.30 14.00 -4.59
CA THR A 173 -2.71 14.33 -4.88
C THR A 173 -2.80 15.21 -6.13
N LYS A 174 -3.97 15.27 -6.75
CA LYS A 174 -4.26 16.26 -7.80
C LYS A 174 -3.97 17.67 -7.27
N SER A 175 -3.26 18.46 -8.04
CA SER A 175 -2.94 19.87 -7.68
C SER A 175 -4.16 20.80 -7.77
N GLN A 176 -5.17 20.38 -8.53
CA GLN A 176 -6.43 21.11 -8.71
C GLN A 176 -7.62 20.15 -8.69
N PHE A 177 -8.70 20.59 -8.06
CA PHE A 177 -10.01 19.95 -8.11
C PHE A 177 -11.01 20.89 -8.77
N ASP A 178 -11.53 20.47 -9.93
CA ASP A 178 -12.52 21.22 -10.66
C ASP A 178 -13.85 21.26 -9.92
N GLN A 179 -14.60 22.36 -10.11
CA GLN A 179 -15.92 22.51 -9.50
C GLN A 179 -16.90 21.52 -10.12
N GLY A 180 -17.46 20.65 -9.30
CA GLY A 180 -18.42 19.62 -9.70
C GLY A 180 -18.07 18.25 -9.17
N GLY A 181 -18.62 17.22 -9.77
CA GLY A 181 -18.44 15.85 -9.29
C GLY A 181 -18.53 14.81 -10.38
N THR A 182 -18.34 13.58 -9.96
CA THR A 182 -18.45 12.37 -10.77
C THR A 182 -19.30 11.36 -10.05
N LEU A 183 -20.29 10.81 -10.75
CA LEU A 183 -21.02 9.60 -10.34
C LEU A 183 -20.49 8.44 -11.18
N ASP A 184 -20.23 7.32 -10.55
CA ASP A 184 -19.72 6.12 -11.20
C ASP A 184 -20.47 4.89 -10.68
N ILE A 185 -20.79 3.98 -11.60
CA ILE A 185 -21.32 2.66 -11.28
C ILE A 185 -20.49 1.64 -12.04
N TYR A 186 -19.78 0.82 -11.30
CA TYR A 186 -19.01 -0.31 -11.81
C TYR A 186 -19.67 -1.60 -11.35
N GLY A 187 -19.77 -2.61 -12.23
CA GLY A 187 -20.36 -3.89 -11.85
C GLY A 187 -20.27 -4.95 -12.94
N GLY A 188 -20.56 -6.21 -12.58
CA GLY A 188 -20.44 -7.32 -13.51
C GLY A 188 -20.37 -8.69 -12.85
N SER A 189 -19.38 -9.49 -13.24
CA SER A 189 -19.16 -10.84 -12.72
C SER A 189 -19.15 -10.89 -11.21
N TRP A 190 -19.48 -12.06 -10.63
CA TRP A 190 -19.58 -12.31 -9.19
C TRP A 190 -20.54 -11.35 -8.48
N SER A 191 -21.65 -11.01 -9.14
CA SER A 191 -22.65 -10.08 -8.61
C SER A 191 -22.04 -8.75 -8.12
N THR A 192 -20.87 -8.37 -8.67
CA THR A 192 -20.15 -7.16 -8.26
C THR A 192 -20.96 -5.92 -8.59
N VAL A 193 -21.15 -5.05 -7.59
CA VAL A 193 -21.74 -3.72 -7.72
C VAL A 193 -20.92 -2.74 -6.89
N SER A 194 -20.41 -1.69 -7.53
CA SER A 194 -19.58 -0.67 -6.87
C SER A 194 -19.96 0.74 -7.33
N PRO A 195 -20.98 1.37 -6.71
CA PRO A 195 -21.26 2.78 -6.89
C PRO A 195 -20.20 3.64 -6.18
N SER A 196 -19.82 4.75 -6.81
CA SER A 196 -18.99 5.77 -6.18
C SER A 196 -19.41 7.18 -6.56
N VAL A 197 -19.10 8.12 -5.68
CA VAL A 197 -19.30 9.54 -5.87
C VAL A 197 -18.03 10.29 -5.51
N GLU A 198 -17.68 11.25 -6.35
CA GLU A 198 -16.61 12.22 -6.12
C GLU A 198 -17.19 13.62 -6.23
N TYR A 199 -16.74 14.53 -5.39
CA TYR A 199 -17.12 15.93 -5.47
C TYR A 199 -15.96 16.82 -5.02
N GLY A 200 -15.65 17.83 -5.79
CA GLY A 200 -14.57 18.74 -5.51
C GLY A 200 -14.87 20.15 -5.95
N GLY A 201 -13.95 21.03 -5.62
CA GLY A 201 -14.01 22.41 -6.04
C GLY A 201 -12.97 23.29 -5.38
N SER A 202 -12.89 24.51 -5.86
CA SER A 202 -12.00 25.54 -5.34
C SER A 202 -12.71 26.88 -5.26
N GLY A 203 -12.30 27.72 -4.32
CA GLY A 203 -12.83 29.06 -4.16
C GLY A 203 -11.99 29.89 -3.18
N GLY A 204 -11.70 31.15 -3.54
CA GLY A 204 -10.80 32.00 -2.80
C GLY A 204 -9.40 31.40 -2.65
N ALA A 205 -8.96 31.17 -1.43
CA ALA A 205 -7.66 30.59 -1.11
C ALA A 205 -7.71 29.06 -0.87
N SER A 206 -8.87 28.43 -1.07
CA SER A 206 -9.11 27.05 -0.62
C SER A 206 -9.56 26.14 -1.76
N GLN A 207 -9.24 24.86 -1.64
CA GLN A 207 -9.80 23.78 -2.47
C GLN A 207 -10.14 22.58 -1.59
N TYR A 208 -11.05 21.74 -2.08
CA TYR A 208 -11.49 20.53 -1.38
C TYR A 208 -11.85 19.42 -2.37
N PHE A 209 -11.79 18.19 -1.89
CA PHE A 209 -12.21 16.99 -2.60
C PHE A 209 -12.73 15.94 -1.60
N LEU A 210 -13.82 15.30 -1.96
CA LEU A 210 -14.44 14.23 -1.22
C LEU A 210 -14.74 13.08 -2.17
N SER A 211 -14.48 11.85 -1.75
CA SER A 211 -14.92 10.66 -2.46
C SER A 211 -15.52 9.63 -1.51
N GLY A 212 -16.49 8.89 -2.01
CA GLY A 212 -17.12 7.78 -1.30
C GLY A 212 -17.41 6.65 -2.27
N ARG A 213 -17.13 5.42 -1.84
CA ARG A 213 -17.36 4.20 -2.63
C ARG A 213 -17.94 3.11 -1.75
N TYR A 214 -18.91 2.38 -2.28
CA TYR A 214 -19.37 1.10 -1.75
C TYR A 214 -19.01 0.01 -2.74
N LEU A 215 -18.62 -1.15 -2.26
CA LEU A 215 -18.39 -2.36 -3.05
C LEU A 215 -19.13 -3.52 -2.39
N GLN A 216 -19.86 -4.28 -3.20
CA GLN A 216 -20.36 -5.60 -2.85
C GLN A 216 -19.98 -6.58 -3.95
N SER A 217 -19.54 -7.79 -3.60
CA SER A 217 -19.17 -8.85 -4.54
C SER A 217 -19.33 -10.21 -3.87
N GLU A 218 -19.63 -11.25 -4.66
CA GLU A 218 -19.55 -12.65 -4.26
C GLU A 218 -18.12 -13.21 -4.40
N GLN A 219 -17.14 -12.35 -4.66
CA GLN A 219 -15.73 -12.66 -4.62
C GLN A 219 -15.00 -11.60 -3.80
N GLY A 220 -14.65 -11.94 -2.58
CA GLY A 220 -14.03 -11.04 -1.60
C GLY A 220 -12.56 -11.32 -1.35
N LEU A 221 -12.17 -12.59 -1.39
CA LEU A 221 -10.82 -13.07 -1.16
C LEU A 221 -10.35 -13.97 -2.31
N GLU A 222 -9.15 -14.52 -2.18
CA GLU A 222 -8.67 -15.55 -3.07
C GLU A 222 -9.37 -16.85 -2.78
N SER A 223 -9.92 -17.48 -3.84
CA SER A 223 -10.54 -18.80 -3.69
C SER A 223 -9.51 -19.84 -3.23
N ALA A 224 -9.87 -20.64 -2.25
CA ALA A 224 -9.07 -21.78 -1.81
C ALA A 224 -9.06 -22.94 -2.83
N THR A 225 -9.91 -22.90 -3.86
CA THR A 225 -10.05 -23.92 -4.91
C THR A 225 -10.11 -23.28 -6.29
N PRO A 226 -9.73 -23.98 -7.39
CA PRO A 226 -9.72 -23.45 -8.75
C PRO A 226 -11.14 -23.33 -9.38
N THR A 227 -12.10 -22.87 -8.61
CA THR A 227 -13.49 -22.70 -9.06
C THR A 227 -13.74 -21.32 -9.66
N ALA A 228 -14.74 -21.22 -10.53
CA ALA A 228 -15.21 -19.92 -11.03
C ALA A 228 -16.18 -19.24 -10.07
N ASN A 229 -16.81 -20.01 -9.19
CA ASN A 229 -17.78 -19.54 -8.23
C ASN A 229 -17.39 -20.12 -6.86
N PRO A 230 -16.50 -19.46 -6.12
CA PRO A 230 -16.16 -19.84 -4.75
C PRO A 230 -17.42 -19.76 -3.89
N ILE A 231 -17.50 -20.59 -2.89
CA ILE A 231 -18.54 -20.51 -1.88
C ILE A 231 -17.99 -19.84 -0.64
N HIS A 232 -18.86 -19.14 0.07
CA HIS A 232 -18.50 -18.43 1.29
C HIS A 232 -17.39 -17.40 1.06
N ASP A 233 -17.61 -16.51 0.05
CA ASP A 233 -16.61 -15.54 -0.38
C ASP A 233 -17.23 -14.13 -0.58
N ASP A 234 -18.38 -13.88 0.03
CA ASP A 234 -19.04 -12.60 -0.06
C ASP A 234 -18.23 -11.50 0.63
N THR A 235 -18.18 -10.34 0.00
CA THR A 235 -17.59 -9.14 0.61
C THR A 235 -18.50 -7.92 0.51
N SER A 236 -18.42 -7.06 1.51
CA SER A 236 -18.91 -5.69 1.44
C SER A 236 -17.88 -4.72 1.97
N GLN A 237 -17.62 -3.66 1.22
CA GLN A 237 -16.60 -2.67 1.57
C GLN A 237 -17.14 -1.26 1.42
N GLU A 238 -16.80 -0.41 2.37
CA GLU A 238 -17.15 1.00 2.41
C GLU A 238 -15.85 1.82 2.49
N ARG A 239 -15.67 2.79 1.58
CA ARG A 239 -14.50 3.66 1.55
C ARG A 239 -14.91 5.11 1.46
N PHE A 240 -14.22 5.96 2.21
CA PHE A 240 -14.33 7.40 2.19
C PHE A 240 -12.95 8.04 2.17
N PHE A 241 -12.78 9.11 1.39
CA PHE A 241 -11.60 9.96 1.42
C PHE A 241 -12.01 11.43 1.34
N GLY A 242 -11.34 12.27 2.13
CA GLY A 242 -11.50 13.71 2.15
C GLY A 242 -10.16 14.42 2.12
N TYR A 243 -10.06 15.43 1.27
CA TYR A 243 -8.91 16.32 1.15
C TYR A 243 -9.38 17.76 1.17
N GLY A 244 -8.60 18.62 1.79
CA GLY A 244 -8.75 20.05 1.68
C GLY A 244 -7.42 20.75 1.88
N SER A 245 -7.27 21.90 1.24
CA SER A 245 -6.14 22.79 1.48
C SER A 245 -6.57 24.24 1.41
N THR A 246 -5.87 25.09 2.16
CA THR A 246 -6.09 26.54 2.15
C THR A 246 -4.77 27.28 2.31
N PHE A 247 -4.57 28.32 1.51
CA PHE A 247 -3.46 29.25 1.68
C PHE A 247 -3.77 30.20 2.83
N LEU A 248 -2.87 30.28 3.79
CA LEU A 248 -2.93 31.23 4.89
C LEU A 248 -2.37 32.60 4.45
N ASP A 249 -1.33 32.57 3.62
CA ASP A 249 -0.74 33.67 2.86
C ASP A 249 -0.13 33.14 1.56
N ASP A 250 0.71 33.89 0.87
CA ASP A 250 1.33 33.47 -0.39
C ASP A 250 2.39 32.39 -0.24
N ALA A 251 2.90 32.19 0.96
CA ALA A 251 3.99 31.24 1.27
C ALA A 251 3.53 29.99 2.02
N ASP A 252 2.42 30.08 2.76
CA ASP A 252 1.98 29.07 3.72
C ASP A 252 0.68 28.42 3.28
N ARG A 253 0.69 27.09 3.12
CA ARG A 253 -0.48 26.26 2.81
C ARG A 253 -0.75 25.26 3.93
N LEU A 254 -1.96 25.32 4.49
CA LEU A 254 -2.49 24.30 5.41
C LEU A 254 -3.25 23.24 4.60
N THR A 255 -2.90 21.99 4.81
CA THR A 255 -3.55 20.82 4.17
C THR A 255 -4.12 19.91 5.25
N TYR A 256 -5.29 19.35 5.01
CA TYR A 256 -5.91 18.32 5.85
C TYR A 256 -6.45 17.19 4.98
N MET A 257 -6.23 15.95 5.45
CA MET A 257 -6.69 14.73 4.78
C MET A 257 -7.30 13.78 5.80
N THR A 258 -8.27 13.00 5.37
CA THR A 258 -8.84 11.91 6.16
C THR A 258 -9.27 10.79 5.25
N GLY A 259 -9.14 9.57 5.73
CA GLY A 259 -9.63 8.39 5.04
C GLY A 259 -10.26 7.41 6.02
N ALA A 260 -11.27 6.70 5.58
CA ALA A 260 -11.92 5.65 6.33
C ALA A 260 -12.26 4.48 5.40
N TRP A 261 -12.06 3.27 5.90
CA TRP A 261 -12.42 2.05 5.20
C TRP A 261 -12.94 1.01 6.19
N VAL A 262 -13.96 0.27 5.77
CA VAL A 262 -14.50 -0.88 6.49
C VAL A 262 -14.73 -2.00 5.48
N GLY A 263 -14.05 -3.12 5.68
CA GLY A 263 -14.25 -4.37 4.93
C GLY A 263 -14.94 -5.42 5.78
N ARG A 264 -15.76 -6.24 5.15
CA ARG A 264 -16.33 -7.47 5.71
C ARG A 264 -16.17 -8.54 4.67
N PHE A 265 -15.61 -9.66 5.07
CA PHE A 265 -15.27 -10.78 4.21
C PHE A 265 -15.82 -12.05 4.82
N GLN A 266 -16.35 -12.92 4.00
CA GLN A 266 -16.43 -14.33 4.28
C GLN A 266 -15.10 -14.98 3.88
N ILE A 267 -14.69 -16.05 4.56
CA ILE A 267 -13.47 -16.78 4.24
C ILE A 267 -13.84 -17.95 3.33
N PRO A 268 -13.26 -18.07 2.13
CA PRO A 268 -13.62 -19.12 1.17
C PRO A 268 -13.30 -20.52 1.68
N ASN A 269 -14.28 -21.43 1.58
CA ASN A 269 -14.16 -22.79 2.07
C ASN A 269 -13.42 -23.70 1.08
N VAL A 270 -12.63 -24.64 1.62
CA VAL A 270 -12.06 -25.77 0.86
C VAL A 270 -13.09 -26.90 0.85
N LEU A 271 -13.62 -27.20 -0.35
CA LEU A 271 -14.65 -28.24 -0.50
C LEU A 271 -14.07 -29.64 -0.44
N GLY A 272 -14.77 -30.53 0.30
CA GLY A 272 -14.46 -31.95 0.35
C GLY A 272 -13.40 -32.34 1.37
N GLU A 273 -12.99 -31.42 2.23
CA GLU A 273 -12.21 -31.75 3.42
C GLU A 273 -12.98 -32.70 4.33
N GLN A 274 -12.25 -33.54 5.05
CA GLN A 274 -12.82 -34.47 6.02
C GLN A 274 -12.56 -33.95 7.42
N PRO A 275 -13.53 -34.08 8.36
CA PRO A 275 -13.29 -33.78 9.75
C PRO A 275 -12.12 -34.61 10.30
N LEU A 276 -11.38 -34.05 11.25
CA LEU A 276 -10.25 -34.73 11.90
C LEU A 276 -10.67 -35.92 12.74
N GLY A 277 -11.94 -35.98 13.14
CA GLY A 277 -12.51 -37.11 13.93
C GLY A 277 -12.40 -36.94 15.45
N ASP A 278 -11.76 -35.89 15.91
CA ASP A 278 -11.56 -35.59 17.33
C ASP A 278 -12.77 -34.85 17.95
N TYR A 279 -13.58 -34.18 17.10
CA TYR A 279 -14.73 -33.41 17.52
C TYR A 279 -15.88 -33.48 16.52
N GLY A 280 -17.10 -33.75 17.00
CA GLY A 280 -18.29 -33.82 16.16
C GLY A 280 -18.39 -35.12 15.34
N PRO A 281 -19.41 -35.27 14.48
CA PRO A 281 -19.59 -36.41 13.61
C PRO A 281 -18.77 -36.31 12.31
N ASP A 282 -18.27 -37.44 11.80
CA ASP A 282 -17.53 -37.55 10.54
C ASP A 282 -18.36 -37.20 9.29
N THR A 283 -19.66 -36.88 9.44
CA THR A 283 -20.57 -36.53 8.35
C THR A 283 -20.68 -35.03 8.09
N LEU A 284 -19.91 -34.20 8.81
CA LEU A 284 -19.86 -32.78 8.59
C LEU A 284 -19.30 -32.45 7.21
N SER A 285 -19.78 -31.38 6.62
CA SER A 285 -19.34 -30.89 5.31
C SER A 285 -18.52 -29.62 5.48
N SER A 286 -17.31 -29.56 4.95
CA SER A 286 -16.50 -28.34 4.90
C SER A 286 -17.16 -27.22 4.11
N ALA A 287 -18.18 -27.51 3.30
CA ALA A 287 -18.98 -26.49 2.64
C ALA A 287 -19.81 -25.62 3.59
N ASP A 288 -20.05 -26.09 4.81
CA ASP A 288 -20.90 -25.41 5.81
C ASP A 288 -20.07 -24.55 6.80
N ILE A 289 -18.74 -24.53 6.71
CA ILE A 289 -17.86 -23.68 7.52
C ILE A 289 -18.20 -22.21 7.30
N ASN A 290 -18.30 -21.42 8.38
CA ASN A 290 -18.74 -20.02 8.33
C ASN A 290 -17.75 -19.10 9.06
N GLU A 291 -16.53 -19.03 8.56
CA GLU A 291 -15.53 -18.07 9.03
C GLU A 291 -15.72 -16.71 8.38
N ASN A 292 -15.48 -15.64 9.13
CA ASN A 292 -15.66 -14.28 8.67
C ASN A 292 -14.55 -13.37 9.19
N GLU A 293 -14.25 -12.31 8.44
CA GLU A 293 -13.34 -11.26 8.88
C GLU A 293 -13.96 -9.87 8.73
N LYS A 294 -13.62 -8.99 9.67
CA LYS A 294 -14.03 -7.60 9.64
C LYS A 294 -12.88 -6.68 9.94
N ASP A 295 -12.54 -5.88 8.96
CA ASP A 295 -11.47 -4.90 9.01
C ASP A 295 -11.98 -3.48 9.09
N ARG A 296 -11.22 -2.64 9.76
CA ARG A 296 -11.46 -1.21 9.84
C ARG A 296 -10.15 -0.45 9.80
N PHE A 297 -10.15 0.59 9.01
CA PHE A 297 -9.03 1.51 8.93
C PHE A 297 -9.55 2.95 8.91
N PHE A 298 -8.87 3.81 9.63
CA PHE A 298 -9.13 5.23 9.66
C PHE A 298 -7.83 6.00 9.82
N PHE A 299 -7.66 7.10 9.08
CA PHE A 299 -6.58 8.04 9.30
C PHE A 299 -7.05 9.48 9.18
N ALA A 300 -6.33 10.38 9.82
CA ALA A 300 -6.44 11.81 9.64
C ALA A 300 -5.07 12.46 9.78
N LEU A 301 -4.82 13.49 8.98
CA LEU A 301 -3.60 14.29 9.06
C LEU A 301 -3.88 15.77 8.80
N VAL A 302 -3.01 16.61 9.38
CA VAL A 302 -2.93 18.04 9.12
C VAL A 302 -1.48 18.38 8.86
N ALA A 303 -1.20 19.17 7.82
CA ALA A 303 0.14 19.58 7.45
C ALA A 303 0.19 21.07 7.11
N LEU A 304 1.24 21.73 7.59
CA LEU A 304 1.60 23.08 7.20
C LEU A 304 2.83 23.01 6.31
N GLN A 305 2.70 23.42 5.06
CA GLN A 305 3.79 23.55 4.09
C GLN A 305 4.12 25.03 3.92
N THR A 306 5.42 25.37 3.99
CA THR A 306 5.93 26.74 3.81
C THR A 306 6.98 26.74 2.72
N HIS A 307 6.90 27.73 1.80
CA HIS A 307 7.91 28.01 0.80
C HIS A 307 8.31 29.50 0.89
N ARG A 308 9.53 29.76 1.37
CA ARG A 308 10.03 31.14 1.53
C ARG A 308 11.48 31.26 1.07
N ASP A 309 11.69 31.98 -0.02
CA ASP A 309 13.01 32.18 -0.63
C ASP A 309 13.75 30.83 -0.87
N ASP A 310 14.78 30.58 -0.07
CA ASP A 310 15.62 29.37 -0.16
C ASP A 310 15.26 28.31 0.86
N LEU A 311 14.19 28.48 1.62
CA LEU A 311 13.76 27.54 2.67
C LEU A 311 12.37 26.98 2.38
N ASP A 312 12.30 25.67 2.27
CA ASP A 312 11.06 24.90 2.21
C ASP A 312 10.90 24.09 3.49
N THR A 313 9.72 24.07 4.07
CA THR A 313 9.42 23.24 5.24
C THR A 313 8.05 22.59 5.15
N GLN A 314 7.91 21.44 5.79
CA GLN A 314 6.63 20.76 5.98
C GLN A 314 6.56 20.19 7.39
N LEU A 315 5.57 20.63 8.18
CA LEU A 315 5.24 20.07 9.48
C LEU A 315 3.91 19.38 9.41
N SER A 316 3.83 18.13 9.86
CA SER A 316 2.59 17.35 9.84
C SER A 316 2.34 16.62 11.15
N VAL A 317 1.07 16.54 11.52
CA VAL A 317 0.54 15.73 12.63
C VAL A 317 -0.44 14.76 12.03
N PHE A 318 -0.38 13.49 12.43
CA PHE A 318 -1.26 12.47 11.91
C PHE A 318 -1.68 11.43 12.96
N THR A 319 -2.81 10.82 12.72
CA THR A 319 -3.34 9.73 13.54
C THR A 319 -3.85 8.62 12.62
N ARG A 320 -3.76 7.38 13.06
CA ARG A 320 -4.31 6.21 12.39
C ARG A 320 -4.87 5.22 13.40
N TYR A 321 -6.05 4.69 13.10
CA TYR A 321 -6.63 3.53 13.78
C TYR A 321 -6.79 2.40 12.77
N ALA A 322 -6.39 1.19 13.14
CA ALA A 322 -6.62 -0.02 12.36
C ALA A 322 -7.10 -1.14 13.27
N SER A 323 -7.95 -2.02 12.76
CA SER A 323 -8.35 -3.24 13.46
C SER A 323 -8.70 -4.35 12.48
N ILE A 324 -8.26 -5.57 12.81
CA ILE A 324 -8.71 -6.84 12.23
C ILE A 324 -9.52 -7.56 13.29
N ASN A 325 -10.58 -8.22 12.88
CA ASN A 325 -11.34 -9.16 13.72
C ASN A 325 -11.71 -10.37 12.87
N PHE A 326 -10.92 -11.44 12.99
CA PHE A 326 -11.22 -12.76 12.46
C PHE A 326 -12.19 -13.47 13.40
N MET A 327 -13.29 -13.98 12.85
CA MET A 327 -14.38 -14.65 13.58
C MET A 327 -14.50 -16.09 13.07
N PRO A 328 -14.16 -17.09 13.89
CA PRO A 328 -14.23 -18.49 13.52
C PRO A 328 -15.67 -18.99 13.42
N ASP A 329 -15.86 -20.16 12.82
CA ASP A 329 -17.02 -21.00 13.06
C ASP A 329 -16.73 -21.91 14.29
N PRO A 330 -17.31 -21.65 15.47
CA PRO A 330 -16.90 -22.33 16.69
C PRO A 330 -17.09 -23.86 16.69
N TYR A 331 -17.97 -24.38 15.83
CA TYR A 331 -18.26 -25.81 15.77
C TYR A 331 -17.49 -26.52 14.64
N TYR A 332 -17.54 -25.93 13.44
CA TYR A 332 -16.88 -26.54 12.29
C TYR A 332 -15.36 -26.43 12.37
N ASP A 333 -14.82 -25.30 12.82
CA ASP A 333 -13.37 -25.16 12.96
C ASP A 333 -12.77 -26.13 13.97
N LEU A 334 -13.47 -26.42 15.07
CA LEU A 334 -13.05 -27.48 15.98
C LEU A 334 -13.07 -28.87 15.33
N ALA A 335 -14.03 -29.12 14.43
CA ALA A 335 -14.16 -30.42 13.78
C ALA A 335 -13.13 -30.63 12.67
N PHE A 336 -12.75 -29.54 11.96
CA PHE A 336 -11.85 -29.60 10.80
C PHE A 336 -10.40 -29.20 11.12
N ASN A 337 -10.19 -28.36 12.16
CA ASN A 337 -8.91 -27.72 12.44
C ASN A 337 -8.45 -27.90 13.91
N ASP A 338 -9.25 -28.55 14.78
CA ASP A 338 -9.02 -28.69 16.23
C ASP A 338 -8.86 -27.36 17.00
N VAL A 339 -9.19 -26.25 16.34
CA VAL A 339 -9.13 -24.89 16.92
C VAL A 339 -10.17 -23.99 16.27
N ALA A 340 -10.87 -23.23 17.11
CA ALA A 340 -11.70 -22.11 16.67
C ALA A 340 -11.18 -20.85 17.35
N ALA A 341 -10.40 -20.03 16.62
CA ALA A 341 -9.72 -18.86 17.15
C ALA A 341 -10.40 -17.55 16.71
N ASN A 342 -10.97 -16.79 17.67
CA ASN A 342 -11.38 -15.41 17.43
C ASN A 342 -10.17 -14.50 17.66
N VAL A 343 -9.61 -13.94 16.59
CA VAL A 343 -8.42 -13.09 16.65
C VAL A 343 -8.80 -11.64 16.45
N VAL A 344 -8.46 -10.79 17.41
CA VAL A 344 -8.69 -9.37 17.37
C VAL A 344 -7.35 -8.63 17.49
N ARG A 345 -7.00 -7.86 16.48
CA ARG A 345 -5.86 -6.93 16.54
C ARG A 345 -6.34 -5.50 16.36
N LYS A 346 -5.85 -4.60 17.20
CA LYS A 346 -6.15 -3.16 17.13
C LYS A 346 -4.87 -2.37 17.29
N SER A 347 -4.77 -1.28 16.56
CA SER A 347 -3.68 -0.33 16.64
C SER A 347 -4.21 1.09 16.54
N LEU A 348 -3.79 1.94 17.50
CA LEU A 348 -3.96 3.38 17.45
C LEU A 348 -2.58 4.02 17.45
N LEU A 349 -2.24 4.71 16.36
CA LEU A 349 -0.96 5.38 16.19
C LEU A 349 -1.16 6.88 16.04
N ASN A 350 -0.32 7.66 16.71
CA ASN A 350 -0.23 9.11 16.57
C ASN A 350 1.20 9.48 16.20
N GLY A 351 1.38 10.44 15.28
CA GLY A 351 2.69 10.81 14.79
C GLY A 351 2.85 12.29 14.51
N LEU A 352 4.11 12.70 14.50
CA LEU A 352 4.59 14.03 14.14
C LEU A 352 5.76 13.85 13.17
N GLN A 353 5.73 14.57 12.05
CA GLN A 353 6.80 14.60 11.05
C GLN A 353 7.14 16.05 10.72
N PHE A 354 8.43 16.33 10.57
CA PHE A 354 8.96 17.61 10.11
C PHE A 354 10.06 17.37 9.09
N ASP A 355 9.99 18.06 7.97
CA ASP A 355 10.98 18.06 6.91
C ASP A 355 11.32 19.51 6.52
N ALA A 356 12.60 19.80 6.34
CA ALA A 356 13.11 21.09 5.90
C ALA A 356 14.18 20.91 4.83
N ALA A 357 14.17 21.79 3.83
CA ALA A 357 15.19 21.90 2.79
C ALA A 357 15.62 23.35 2.65
N TRP A 358 16.92 23.58 2.76
CA TRP A 358 17.53 24.89 2.63
C TRP A 358 18.55 24.90 1.48
N ARG A 359 18.30 25.71 0.46
CA ARG A 359 19.23 25.97 -0.63
C ARG A 359 20.32 26.93 -0.15
N TRP A 360 21.31 26.37 0.55
CA TRP A 360 22.41 27.17 1.14
C TRP A 360 23.24 27.87 0.06
N SER A 361 23.39 27.27 -1.12
CA SER A 361 24.08 27.85 -2.26
C SER A 361 23.63 27.18 -3.56
N ASP A 362 24.09 27.65 -4.69
CA ASP A 362 23.85 27.00 -6.00
C ASP A 362 24.36 25.55 -6.06
N ALA A 363 25.33 25.22 -5.20
CA ALA A 363 25.96 23.89 -5.16
C ALA A 363 25.41 22.99 -4.07
N HIS A 364 24.77 23.52 -3.01
CA HIS A 364 24.38 22.75 -1.82
C HIS A 364 22.91 22.97 -1.46
N THR A 365 22.15 21.89 -1.37
CA THR A 365 20.83 21.87 -0.74
C THR A 365 20.90 20.98 0.50
N LEU A 366 20.83 21.60 1.66
CA LEU A 366 20.83 20.92 2.95
C LEU A 366 19.41 20.53 3.34
N ARG A 367 19.21 19.28 3.78
CA ARG A 367 17.92 18.79 4.27
C ARG A 367 18.08 18.20 5.66
N ALA A 368 17.08 18.44 6.51
CA ALA A 368 17.01 17.85 7.83
C ALA A 368 15.55 17.64 8.23
N GLY A 369 15.30 16.64 9.04
CA GLY A 369 13.96 16.39 9.52
C GLY A 369 13.91 15.28 10.57
N PHE A 370 12.69 15.05 11.05
CA PHE A 370 12.42 13.98 12.00
C PHE A 370 11.02 13.42 11.80
N VAL A 371 10.82 12.19 12.23
CA VAL A 371 9.52 11.56 12.42
C VAL A 371 9.49 10.88 13.79
N THR A 372 8.39 11.00 14.49
CA THR A 372 8.14 10.26 15.73
C THR A 372 6.71 9.76 15.78
N THR A 373 6.54 8.55 16.26
CA THR A 373 5.24 7.89 16.39
C THR A 373 5.11 7.23 17.75
N ILE A 374 3.90 7.28 18.31
CA ILE A 374 3.50 6.52 19.50
C ILE A 374 2.34 5.62 19.05
N GLU A 375 2.47 4.33 19.28
CA GLU A 375 1.50 3.31 18.88
C GLU A 375 1.02 2.52 20.09
N HIS A 376 -0.29 2.41 20.26
CA HIS A 376 -0.92 1.54 21.23
C HIS A 376 -1.59 0.39 20.51
N THR A 377 -1.13 -0.84 20.77
CA THR A 377 -1.69 -2.06 20.22
C THR A 377 -2.39 -2.91 21.27
N GLN A 378 -3.43 -3.60 20.85
CA GLN A 378 -4.14 -4.64 21.59
C GLN A 378 -4.27 -5.84 20.67
N VAL A 379 -3.78 -6.99 21.12
CA VAL A 379 -3.86 -8.27 20.41
C VAL A 379 -4.53 -9.27 21.36
N GLN A 380 -5.57 -9.92 20.88
CA GLN A 380 -6.29 -10.97 21.59
C GLN A 380 -6.50 -12.15 20.67
N ASP A 381 -6.10 -13.31 21.11
CA ASP A 381 -6.44 -14.60 20.54
C ASP A 381 -7.31 -15.35 21.57
N LEU A 382 -8.60 -15.45 21.26
CA LEU A 382 -9.58 -16.22 22.06
C LEU A 382 -9.82 -17.53 21.34
N ALA A 383 -8.97 -18.51 21.63
CA ALA A 383 -8.98 -19.82 20.98
C ALA A 383 -9.80 -20.83 21.79
N THR A 384 -10.71 -21.54 21.13
CA THR A 384 -11.33 -22.76 21.64
C THR A 384 -10.57 -23.95 21.05
N VAL A 385 -10.02 -24.82 21.91
CA VAL A 385 -9.12 -25.91 21.55
C VAL A 385 -9.53 -27.21 22.27
N LEU A 386 -9.04 -28.34 21.80
CA LEU A 386 -9.30 -29.63 22.47
C LEU A 386 -8.13 -29.98 23.39
N PRO A 387 -8.41 -30.40 24.64
CA PRO A 387 -7.37 -30.89 25.55
C PRO A 387 -6.80 -32.22 25.08
N VAL A 388 -5.52 -32.45 25.34
CA VAL A 388 -4.83 -33.74 25.11
C VAL A 388 -4.42 -34.37 26.45
N ALA A 389 -4.86 -35.58 26.67
CA ALA A 389 -4.51 -36.33 27.87
C ALA A 389 -3.03 -36.76 27.84
N PRO A 390 -2.41 -37.11 29.01
CA PRO A 390 -1.00 -37.52 29.08
C PRO A 390 -0.63 -38.74 28.22
N ASP A 391 -1.59 -39.55 27.83
CA ASP A 391 -1.44 -40.71 26.93
C ASP A 391 -1.58 -40.36 25.46
N GLY A 392 -1.77 -39.07 25.14
CA GLY A 392 -1.92 -38.56 23.79
C GLY A 392 -3.35 -38.58 23.21
N VAL A 393 -4.34 -38.97 24.02
CA VAL A 393 -5.73 -39.01 23.59
C VAL A 393 -6.35 -37.64 23.61
N VAL A 394 -6.95 -37.20 22.49
CA VAL A 394 -7.72 -35.95 22.42
C VAL A 394 -9.03 -36.10 23.20
N LEU A 395 -9.34 -35.13 24.05
CA LEU A 395 -10.57 -35.14 24.85
C LEU A 395 -11.65 -34.28 24.15
N PRO A 396 -12.88 -34.80 24.02
CA PRO A 396 -13.92 -34.16 23.20
C PRO A 396 -14.59 -32.95 23.87
N THR A 397 -14.17 -32.57 25.08
CA THR A 397 -14.72 -31.39 25.76
C THR A 397 -13.79 -30.18 25.53
N PRO A 398 -14.16 -29.20 24.69
CA PRO A 398 -13.31 -28.07 24.42
C PRO A 398 -13.02 -27.23 25.66
N LEU A 399 -11.87 -26.55 25.66
CA LEU A 399 -11.53 -25.50 26.61
C LEU A 399 -11.23 -24.21 25.84
N THR A 400 -11.36 -23.08 26.52
CA THR A 400 -11.07 -21.76 25.94
C THR A 400 -9.76 -21.22 26.51
N VAL A 401 -8.86 -20.84 25.62
CA VAL A 401 -7.61 -20.13 25.88
C VAL A 401 -7.80 -18.68 25.52
N ASN A 402 -7.35 -17.75 26.35
CA ASN A 402 -7.38 -16.32 26.06
C ASN A 402 -5.95 -15.76 26.19
N ASP A 403 -5.28 -15.64 25.05
CA ASP A 403 -4.01 -14.96 24.96
C ASP A 403 -4.27 -13.47 24.65
N TYR A 404 -3.95 -12.60 25.60
CA TYR A 404 -4.21 -11.18 25.50
C TYR A 404 -2.98 -10.35 25.86
N THR A 405 -2.53 -9.55 24.90
CA THR A 405 -1.40 -8.64 25.08
C THR A 405 -1.77 -7.24 24.65
N GLN A 406 -1.32 -6.24 25.39
CA GLN A 406 -1.37 -4.83 24.99
C GLN A 406 -0.01 -4.18 25.17
N LYS A 407 0.32 -3.26 24.25
CA LYS A 407 1.61 -2.56 24.27
C LYS A 407 1.47 -1.14 23.77
N THR A 408 2.10 -0.21 24.48
CA THR A 408 2.39 1.11 23.93
C THR A 408 3.87 1.17 23.59
N GLY A 409 4.18 1.35 22.33
CA GLY A 409 5.53 1.53 21.82
C GLY A 409 5.72 2.88 21.15
N TRP A 410 6.96 3.22 20.84
CA TRP A 410 7.27 4.43 20.08
C TRP A 410 8.48 4.22 19.17
N ILE A 411 8.49 4.97 18.08
CA ILE A 411 9.61 5.03 17.13
C ILE A 411 9.95 6.50 16.93
N ALA A 412 11.24 6.83 16.88
CA ALA A 412 11.73 8.15 16.52
C ALA A 412 12.89 8.02 15.52
N GLY A 413 12.86 8.83 14.48
CA GLY A 413 13.92 8.93 13.48
C GLY A 413 14.28 10.38 13.24
N VAL A 414 15.57 10.70 13.12
CA VAL A 414 16.08 12.00 12.74
C VAL A 414 17.11 11.84 11.64
N TYR A 415 17.11 12.77 10.67
CA TYR A 415 18.05 12.73 9.55
C TYR A 415 18.61 14.09 9.21
N GLY A 416 19.80 14.06 8.56
CA GLY A 416 20.40 15.20 7.88
C GLY A 416 21.07 14.72 6.60
N GLN A 417 20.99 15.51 5.53
CA GLN A 417 21.62 15.18 4.24
C GLN A 417 22.01 16.43 3.47
N ASP A 418 23.00 16.29 2.61
CA ASP A 418 23.46 17.32 1.67
C ASP A 418 23.38 16.77 0.23
N GLU A 419 22.66 17.46 -0.61
CA GLU A 419 22.73 17.33 -2.05
C GLU A 419 23.78 18.30 -2.56
N TRP A 420 24.94 17.77 -2.88
CA TRP A 420 26.08 18.53 -3.37
C TRP A 420 26.24 18.40 -4.88
N ARG A 421 25.96 19.46 -5.61
CA ARG A 421 26.18 19.58 -7.04
C ARG A 421 27.66 19.83 -7.30
N LEU A 422 28.43 18.76 -7.44
CA LEU A 422 29.88 18.79 -7.72
C LEU A 422 30.20 19.44 -9.07
N ARG A 423 29.32 19.21 -10.06
CA ARG A 423 29.34 19.78 -11.40
C ARG A 423 27.90 19.91 -11.91
N PRO A 424 27.63 20.67 -12.99
CA PRO A 424 26.27 20.77 -13.55
C PRO A 424 25.63 19.42 -13.90
N ASN A 425 26.42 18.39 -14.14
CA ASN A 425 26.00 17.05 -14.53
C ASN A 425 26.45 15.95 -13.54
N LEU A 426 26.88 16.33 -12.32
CA LEU A 426 27.34 15.38 -11.32
C LEU A 426 26.90 15.82 -9.92
N THR A 427 26.00 15.08 -9.32
CA THR A 427 25.46 15.34 -7.98
C THR A 427 25.84 14.22 -7.03
N LEU A 428 26.35 14.58 -5.86
CA LEU A 428 26.62 13.68 -4.74
C LEU A 428 25.59 13.94 -3.65
N ASN A 429 24.78 12.95 -3.33
CA ASN A 429 23.84 13.01 -2.21
C ASN A 429 24.42 12.19 -1.04
N THR A 430 24.70 12.85 0.08
CA THR A 430 25.21 12.21 1.29
C THR A 430 24.32 12.51 2.46
N GLY A 431 24.02 11.52 3.28
CA GLY A 431 23.17 11.71 4.43
C GLY A 431 23.41 10.69 5.53
N VAL A 432 22.88 11.01 6.69
CA VAL A 432 22.87 10.13 7.86
C VAL A 432 21.51 10.19 8.52
N ARG A 433 21.01 9.04 8.95
CA ARG A 433 19.77 8.90 9.69
C ARG A 433 20.06 8.14 11.00
N PHE A 434 19.44 8.55 12.08
CA PHE A 434 19.41 7.82 13.34
C PHE A 434 17.97 7.45 13.66
N ASP A 435 17.72 6.15 13.90
CA ASP A 435 16.42 5.63 14.28
C ASP A 435 16.52 4.95 15.66
N GLN A 436 15.51 5.14 16.49
CA GLN A 436 15.33 4.51 17.78
C GLN A 436 13.93 3.90 17.86
N LEU A 437 13.88 2.65 18.27
CA LEU A 437 12.67 1.88 18.51
C LEU A 437 12.55 1.50 19.97
N ASN A 438 11.33 1.56 20.52
CA ASN A 438 10.98 0.94 21.80
C ASN A 438 9.57 0.34 21.66
N GLN A 439 9.52 -0.94 21.39
CA GLN A 439 8.31 -1.75 21.29
C GLN A 439 8.42 -2.97 22.22
N PHE A 440 8.29 -4.20 21.76
CA PHE A 440 8.60 -5.42 22.54
C PHE A 440 10.11 -5.56 22.76
N VAL A 441 10.92 -4.99 21.89
CA VAL A 441 12.36 -4.85 22.02
C VAL A 441 12.73 -3.35 21.97
N SER A 442 13.92 -3.01 22.47
CA SER A 442 14.53 -1.69 22.30
C SER A 442 15.76 -1.82 21.40
N ALA A 443 15.80 -1.02 20.33
CA ALA A 443 16.89 -1.06 19.36
C ALA A 443 17.08 0.29 18.70
N ASN A 444 18.30 0.52 18.19
CA ASN A 444 18.62 1.72 17.42
C ASN A 444 19.64 1.45 16.32
N GLN A 445 19.76 2.39 15.39
CA GLN A 445 20.77 2.33 14.35
C GLN A 445 21.13 3.73 13.84
N VAL A 446 22.42 3.91 13.50
CA VAL A 446 22.90 4.98 12.62
C VAL A 446 23.02 4.43 11.20
N SER A 447 22.39 5.11 10.25
CA SER A 447 22.24 4.67 8.86
C SER A 447 22.85 5.70 7.89
N PRO A 448 24.16 5.62 7.57
CA PRO A 448 24.77 6.47 6.55
C PRO A 448 24.32 6.06 5.14
N ARG A 449 24.26 7.03 4.23
CA ARG A 449 23.89 6.88 2.83
C ARG A 449 24.71 7.77 1.94
N ILE A 450 25.12 7.22 0.79
CA ILE A 450 25.91 7.94 -0.21
C ILE A 450 25.41 7.50 -1.57
N VAL A 451 25.01 8.47 -2.40
CA VAL A 451 24.53 8.23 -3.76
C VAL A 451 25.15 9.24 -4.70
N LEU A 452 25.65 8.78 -5.83
CA LEU A 452 26.17 9.57 -6.92
C LEU A 452 25.21 9.51 -8.11
N VAL A 453 24.82 10.66 -8.63
CA VAL A 453 24.00 10.79 -9.85
C VAL A 453 24.81 11.51 -10.90
N TYR A 454 24.91 10.93 -12.08
CA TYR A 454 25.71 11.44 -13.19
C TYR A 454 24.90 11.48 -14.49
N ASP A 455 24.77 12.67 -15.07
CA ASP A 455 24.10 12.94 -16.33
C ASP A 455 25.16 13.20 -17.43
N PRO A 456 25.76 12.15 -18.05
CA PRO A 456 26.80 12.32 -19.06
C PRO A 456 26.34 13.13 -20.26
N VAL A 457 25.09 12.97 -20.65
CA VAL A 457 24.40 13.74 -21.70
C VAL A 457 22.94 13.98 -21.27
N ALA A 458 22.25 14.90 -21.90
CA ALA A 458 20.92 15.35 -21.49
C ALA A 458 19.83 14.25 -21.39
N ASP A 459 20.02 13.15 -22.13
CA ASP A 459 19.03 12.05 -22.22
C ASP A 459 19.46 10.79 -21.46
N THR A 460 20.52 10.89 -20.62
CA THR A 460 21.09 9.73 -19.89
C THR A 460 21.34 10.09 -18.44
N THR A 461 20.75 9.36 -17.52
CA THR A 461 21.01 9.43 -16.07
C THR A 461 21.59 8.11 -15.58
N LEU A 462 22.71 8.17 -14.91
CA LEU A 462 23.34 7.07 -14.20
C LEU A 462 23.28 7.35 -12.70
N HIS A 463 22.98 6.35 -11.89
CA HIS A 463 23.14 6.46 -10.45
C HIS A 463 23.89 5.24 -9.89
N ALA A 464 24.58 5.46 -8.79
CA ALA A 464 25.21 4.40 -8.02
C ALA A 464 25.21 4.79 -6.54
N GLY A 465 24.85 3.87 -5.66
CA GLY A 465 24.74 4.20 -4.27
C GLY A 465 25.01 3.05 -3.31
N ILE A 466 25.22 3.44 -2.04
CA ILE A 466 25.27 2.54 -0.90
C ILE A 466 24.48 3.17 0.26
N SER A 467 23.58 2.38 0.85
CA SER A 467 22.73 2.81 1.96
C SER A 467 22.68 1.74 3.04
N ARG A 468 22.63 2.19 4.30
CA ARG A 468 22.31 1.33 5.43
C ARG A 468 20.87 1.57 5.86
N TYR A 469 20.13 0.49 6.17
CA TYR A 469 18.71 0.52 6.46
C TYR A 469 18.37 -0.10 7.81
N PHE A 470 17.31 0.42 8.44
CA PHE A 470 16.74 -0.05 9.69
C PHE A 470 15.22 -0.15 9.54
N THR A 471 14.70 -1.39 9.61
CA THR A 471 13.27 -1.67 9.43
C THR A 471 12.68 -2.23 10.72
N PRO A 472 11.87 -1.43 11.45
CA PRO A 472 11.13 -1.91 12.61
C PRO A 472 10.09 -2.96 12.21
N PRO A 473 9.83 -3.98 13.03
CA PRO A 473 8.68 -4.84 12.86
C PRO A 473 7.37 -4.05 13.09
N MET A 474 6.27 -4.53 12.54
CA MET A 474 4.94 -4.02 12.87
C MET A 474 4.57 -4.45 14.28
N GLN A 475 4.28 -3.50 15.19
CA GLN A 475 4.10 -3.79 16.61
C GLN A 475 3.01 -4.84 16.88
N ALA A 476 1.90 -4.80 16.14
CA ALA A 476 0.81 -5.75 16.32
C ALA A 476 1.16 -7.17 15.84
N GLN A 477 1.96 -7.30 14.78
CA GLN A 477 2.41 -8.59 14.24
C GLN A 477 3.62 -9.17 15.01
N ALA A 478 4.39 -8.30 15.68
CA ALA A 478 5.51 -8.71 16.53
C ALA A 478 5.10 -9.00 17.99
N THR A 479 3.80 -9.07 18.26
CA THR A 479 3.29 -9.40 19.59
C THR A 479 3.64 -10.84 19.93
N PRO A 480 4.32 -11.13 21.06
CA PRO A 480 4.62 -12.49 21.48
C PRO A 480 3.33 -13.22 21.88
N SER A 481 3.24 -14.51 21.57
CA SER A 481 2.17 -15.39 22.03
C SER A 481 2.58 -16.08 23.34
N ASP A 482 1.64 -16.26 24.28
CA ASP A 482 1.88 -17.05 25.48
C ASP A 482 1.67 -18.55 25.19
N LEU A 483 2.71 -19.20 24.67
CA LEU A 483 2.69 -20.62 24.28
C LEU A 483 2.37 -21.56 25.45
N ALA A 484 2.58 -21.14 26.71
CA ALA A 484 2.26 -21.95 27.88
C ALA A 484 0.75 -22.17 28.04
N LEU A 485 -0.09 -21.27 27.52
CA LEU A 485 -1.54 -21.43 27.56
C LEU A 485 -2.04 -22.59 26.68
N PHE A 486 -1.29 -22.97 25.65
CA PHE A 486 -1.64 -24.03 24.70
C PHE A 486 -1.07 -25.40 25.08
N GLN A 487 -0.35 -25.53 26.21
CA GLN A 487 0.19 -26.84 26.69
C GLN A 487 -0.91 -27.84 26.92
N ASN A 488 -0.68 -29.10 26.52
CA ASN A 488 -1.62 -30.22 26.61
C ASN A 488 -2.95 -29.95 25.85
N THR A 489 -2.86 -29.24 24.73
CA THR A 489 -3.97 -29.06 23.80
C THR A 489 -3.56 -29.50 22.40
N THR A 490 -4.52 -29.61 21.49
CA THR A 490 -4.28 -29.88 20.06
C THR A 490 -3.46 -28.78 19.37
N GLN A 491 -3.41 -27.56 19.94
CA GLN A 491 -2.64 -26.42 19.45
C GLN A 491 -1.29 -26.23 20.19
N GLN A 492 -0.83 -27.24 20.94
CA GLN A 492 0.50 -27.16 21.52
C GLN A 492 1.56 -27.14 20.41
N PRO A 493 2.36 -26.06 20.28
CA PRO A 493 3.36 -26.00 19.21
C PRO A 493 4.45 -27.04 19.41
N ALA A 494 4.87 -27.69 18.32
CA ALA A 494 5.98 -28.65 18.32
C ALA A 494 7.32 -27.99 18.68
N ILE A 495 7.44 -26.67 18.41
CA ILE A 495 8.61 -25.86 18.74
C ILE A 495 8.19 -24.82 19.79
N PRO A 496 8.53 -24.98 21.06
CA PRO A 496 8.12 -24.08 22.14
C PRO A 496 9.10 -22.88 22.29
N LEU A 497 9.51 -22.25 21.20
CA LEU A 497 10.44 -21.12 21.18
C LEU A 497 9.73 -19.90 20.60
N ASP A 498 9.73 -18.79 21.36
CA ASP A 498 9.03 -17.54 21.09
C ASP A 498 9.96 -16.33 21.29
N ASP A 499 11.22 -16.45 20.89
CA ASP A 499 12.16 -15.33 20.97
C ASP A 499 11.58 -14.07 20.30
N PRO A 500 11.80 -12.87 20.88
CA PRO A 500 11.14 -11.66 20.43
C PRO A 500 11.61 -11.22 19.04
N VAL A 501 10.69 -10.70 18.25
CA VAL A 501 10.95 -10.15 16.91
C VAL A 501 11.80 -8.90 17.01
N ARG A 502 12.82 -8.79 16.15
CA ARG A 502 13.82 -7.73 16.12
C ARG A 502 13.70 -6.88 14.86
N PRO A 503 14.15 -5.62 14.89
CA PRO A 503 14.24 -4.81 13.67
C PRO A 503 15.29 -5.37 12.70
N GLU A 504 14.92 -5.44 11.44
CA GLU A 504 15.84 -5.79 10.35
C GLU A 504 16.89 -4.70 10.15
N ARG A 505 18.12 -5.12 9.84
CA ARG A 505 19.23 -4.24 9.47
C ARG A 505 19.82 -4.68 8.13
N ALA A 506 19.91 -3.75 7.19
CA ALA A 506 20.44 -4.09 5.87
C ALA A 506 21.48 -3.09 5.38
N THR A 507 22.38 -3.57 4.54
CA THR A 507 23.24 -2.76 3.67
C THR A 507 22.84 -3.02 2.23
N TYR A 508 22.57 -1.95 1.51
CA TYR A 508 22.04 -1.96 0.15
C TYR A 508 23.00 -1.25 -0.80
N VAL A 509 23.24 -1.83 -1.97
CA VAL A 509 24.05 -1.25 -3.04
C VAL A 509 23.27 -1.39 -4.34
N ASP A 510 23.21 -0.34 -5.14
CA ASP A 510 22.60 -0.37 -6.46
C ASP A 510 23.42 0.41 -7.50
N LEU A 511 23.11 0.11 -8.75
CA LEU A 511 23.60 0.80 -9.93
C LEU A 511 22.46 0.82 -10.96
N GLY A 512 22.04 2.00 -11.37
CA GLY A 512 20.97 2.17 -12.34
C GLY A 512 21.34 3.08 -13.50
N LEU A 513 20.63 2.86 -14.60
CA LEU A 513 20.68 3.64 -15.83
C LEU A 513 19.28 3.97 -16.30
N GLU A 514 19.02 5.22 -16.60
CA GLU A 514 17.86 5.64 -17.39
C GLU A 514 18.32 6.35 -18.66
N GLN A 515 17.74 5.94 -19.79
CA GLN A 515 18.10 6.46 -21.12
C GLN A 515 16.84 6.81 -21.92
N LYS A 516 16.72 8.04 -22.33
CA LYS A 516 15.76 8.47 -23.34
C LYS A 516 16.30 8.12 -24.73
N LEU A 517 15.88 6.99 -25.28
CA LEU A 517 16.36 6.47 -26.55
C LEU A 517 15.82 7.28 -27.75
N LEU A 518 14.57 7.73 -27.66
CA LEU A 518 13.88 8.57 -28.63
C LEU A 518 13.02 9.59 -27.88
N ALA A 519 12.50 10.60 -28.54
CA ALA A 519 11.59 11.56 -27.91
C ALA A 519 10.36 10.91 -27.25
N ALA A 520 9.97 9.74 -27.75
CA ALA A 520 8.81 8.98 -27.28
C ALA A 520 9.18 7.69 -26.51
N LEU A 521 10.46 7.34 -26.38
CA LEU A 521 10.89 6.05 -25.86
C LEU A 521 11.95 6.20 -24.77
N THR A 522 11.64 5.79 -23.56
CA THR A 522 12.57 5.70 -22.42
C THR A 522 12.79 4.25 -22.02
N ALA A 523 14.06 3.89 -21.77
CA ALA A 523 14.45 2.60 -21.23
C ALA A 523 15.22 2.79 -19.93
N GLY A 524 15.07 1.87 -18.98
CA GLY A 524 15.80 1.86 -17.73
C GLY A 524 16.30 0.45 -17.40
N ALA A 525 17.40 0.39 -16.69
CA ALA A 525 17.98 -0.84 -16.14
C ALA A 525 18.54 -0.56 -14.75
N ASP A 526 18.31 -1.48 -13.82
CA ASP A 526 18.82 -1.41 -12.45
C ASP A 526 19.39 -2.77 -12.04
N VAL A 527 20.47 -2.77 -11.26
CA VAL A 527 21.05 -3.96 -10.64
C VAL A 527 21.35 -3.67 -9.19
N TYR A 528 20.97 -4.57 -8.29
CA TYR A 528 21.09 -4.34 -6.87
C TYR A 528 21.57 -5.56 -6.08
N TYR A 529 22.11 -5.29 -4.90
CA TYR A 529 22.44 -6.27 -3.87
C TYR A 529 22.15 -5.72 -2.49
N LYS A 530 21.34 -6.46 -1.71
CA LYS A 530 21.03 -6.19 -0.30
C LYS A 530 21.53 -7.35 0.55
N HIS A 531 22.22 -7.04 1.65
CA HIS A 531 22.57 -7.99 2.69
C HIS A 531 21.92 -7.57 4.00
N GLY A 532 21.13 -8.47 4.61
CA GLY A 532 20.35 -8.21 5.83
C GLY A 532 20.76 -9.13 6.99
N THR A 533 20.57 -8.60 8.18
CA THR A 533 20.55 -9.34 9.46
C THR A 533 19.23 -9.09 10.16
N ASP A 534 18.76 -10.05 10.96
CA ASP A 534 17.43 -10.04 11.58
C ASP A 534 16.32 -9.82 10.52
N MET A 535 16.47 -10.43 9.33
CA MET A 535 15.56 -10.24 8.20
C MET A 535 14.15 -10.66 8.56
N LEU A 536 13.18 -9.76 8.33
CA LEU A 536 11.77 -9.99 8.66
C LEU A 536 11.09 -10.87 7.61
N ASP A 537 10.20 -11.74 8.08
CA ASP A 537 9.27 -12.54 7.28
C ASP A 537 8.01 -12.83 8.14
N ASP A 538 6.98 -13.42 7.56
CA ASP A 538 5.71 -13.66 8.22
C ASP A 538 5.30 -15.13 8.21
N GLY A 539 4.48 -15.47 9.19
CA GLY A 539 3.86 -16.79 9.33
C GLY A 539 2.51 -16.70 10.01
N THR A 540 1.80 -17.82 10.07
CA THR A 540 0.52 -17.94 10.77
C THR A 540 0.62 -18.95 11.93
N PHE A 541 -0.13 -18.71 12.99
CA PHE A 541 -0.28 -19.64 14.10
C PHE A 541 -1.73 -20.02 14.27
N GLY A 542 -1.99 -21.33 14.30
CA GLY A 542 -3.35 -21.87 14.29
C GLY A 542 -4.03 -21.65 12.91
N ASN A 543 -5.35 -21.72 12.89
CA ASN A 543 -6.13 -21.60 11.65
C ASN A 543 -6.65 -20.18 11.36
N ALA A 544 -6.19 -19.18 12.11
CA ALA A 544 -6.56 -17.81 11.84
C ALA A 544 -5.73 -17.25 10.68
N ALA A 545 -6.37 -16.61 9.71
CA ALA A 545 -5.72 -15.94 8.59
C ALA A 545 -4.98 -14.64 8.99
N VAL A 546 -4.41 -14.60 10.20
CA VAL A 546 -3.77 -13.41 10.79
C VAL A 546 -2.28 -13.62 10.93
N LEU A 547 -1.53 -12.83 10.17
CA LEU A 547 -0.08 -12.94 10.09
C LEU A 547 0.65 -12.52 11.36
N SER A 548 1.74 -13.21 11.68
CA SER A 548 2.68 -12.86 12.75
C SER A 548 4.10 -12.84 12.20
N GLN A 549 4.90 -11.84 12.61
CA GLN A 549 6.27 -11.70 12.13
C GLN A 549 7.25 -12.59 12.85
N PHE A 550 8.29 -13.00 12.14
CA PHE A 550 9.47 -13.64 12.67
C PHE A 550 10.74 -13.13 11.97
N ASN A 551 11.92 -13.50 12.48
CA ASN A 551 13.19 -13.13 11.86
C ASN A 551 14.01 -14.33 11.44
N TYR A 552 14.67 -14.19 10.28
CA TYR A 552 15.88 -14.92 9.95
C TYR A 552 17.12 -14.18 10.45
N ALA A 553 18.12 -14.89 10.95
CA ALA A 553 19.38 -14.28 11.39
C ALA A 553 20.11 -13.57 10.26
N LEU A 554 20.12 -14.16 9.06
CA LEU A 554 20.83 -13.66 7.89
C LEU A 554 19.99 -13.83 6.62
N GLY A 555 20.04 -12.83 5.75
CA GLY A 555 19.43 -12.90 4.43
C GLY A 555 20.12 -12.01 3.41
N TYR A 556 19.80 -12.22 2.14
CA TYR A 556 20.21 -11.35 1.06
C TYR A 556 19.16 -11.33 -0.04
N SER A 557 19.05 -10.19 -0.71
CA SER A 557 18.28 -10.01 -1.94
C SER A 557 19.20 -9.44 -3.03
N LYS A 558 19.05 -9.92 -4.26
CA LYS A 558 19.79 -9.40 -5.43
C LYS A 558 18.97 -9.58 -6.68
N GLY A 559 19.10 -8.65 -7.62
CA GLY A 559 18.35 -8.73 -8.85
C GLY A 559 18.82 -7.78 -9.92
N ALA A 560 18.14 -7.89 -11.06
CA ALA A 560 18.26 -6.99 -12.19
C ALA A 560 16.87 -6.69 -12.72
N GLU A 561 16.59 -5.43 -12.99
CA GLU A 561 15.33 -4.91 -13.47
C GLU A 561 15.50 -4.19 -14.80
N LEU A 562 14.49 -4.30 -15.66
CA LEU A 562 14.44 -3.62 -16.94
C LEU A 562 13.07 -2.95 -17.07
N LYS A 563 13.05 -1.69 -17.54
CA LYS A 563 11.82 -0.97 -17.91
C LYS A 563 11.90 -0.39 -19.31
N LEU A 564 10.76 -0.34 -19.96
CA LEU A 564 10.58 0.29 -21.27
C LEU A 564 9.25 1.03 -21.29
N ASN A 565 9.28 2.32 -21.61
CA ASN A 565 8.10 3.15 -21.73
C ASN A 565 8.09 3.89 -23.09
N TYR A 566 7.01 3.73 -23.85
CA TYR A 566 6.77 4.44 -25.11
C TYR A 566 5.48 5.21 -25.05
N GLN A 567 5.53 6.49 -25.42
CA GLN A 567 4.36 7.37 -25.46
C GLN A 567 4.41 8.29 -26.67
N HIS A 568 3.42 8.15 -27.57
CA HIS A 568 3.29 8.99 -28.75
C HIS A 568 1.84 8.99 -29.28
N ASP A 569 1.29 10.17 -29.55
CA ASP A 569 0.00 10.40 -30.25
C ASP A 569 -1.16 9.51 -29.73
N GLY A 570 -1.36 9.46 -28.43
CA GLY A 570 -2.41 8.67 -27.80
C GLY A 570 -2.12 7.18 -27.66
N LEU A 571 -0.98 6.68 -28.18
CA LEU A 571 -0.46 5.35 -27.94
C LEU A 571 0.51 5.36 -26.75
N ARG A 572 0.26 4.50 -25.77
CA ARG A 572 1.18 4.20 -24.66
C ARG A 572 1.48 2.72 -24.67
N ILE A 573 2.74 2.36 -24.48
CA ILE A 573 3.19 0.98 -24.32
C ILE A 573 4.20 0.97 -23.18
N TYR A 574 4.08 0.02 -22.27
CA TYR A 574 5.10 -0.26 -21.28
C TYR A 574 5.46 -1.75 -21.28
N GLY A 575 6.66 -2.04 -20.82
CA GLY A 575 7.12 -3.40 -20.61
C GLY A 575 8.19 -3.43 -19.53
N ASN A 576 8.05 -4.34 -18.57
CA ASN A 576 8.91 -4.49 -17.41
C ASN A 576 9.30 -5.94 -17.22
N TYR A 577 10.51 -6.16 -16.74
CA TYR A 577 11.01 -7.47 -16.36
C TYR A 577 11.95 -7.36 -15.17
N ALA A 578 11.83 -8.27 -14.22
CA ALA A 578 12.77 -8.41 -13.12
C ALA A 578 13.20 -9.87 -12.96
N HIS A 579 14.49 -10.05 -12.65
CA HIS A 579 15.08 -11.30 -12.22
C HIS A 579 15.64 -11.13 -10.82
N GLU A 580 15.12 -11.88 -9.83
CA GLU A 580 15.34 -11.61 -8.42
C GLU A 580 15.58 -12.89 -7.64
N ILE A 581 16.49 -12.83 -6.66
CA ILE A 581 16.81 -13.93 -5.76
C ILE A 581 16.87 -13.36 -4.34
N THR A 582 15.90 -13.73 -3.52
CA THR A 582 15.86 -13.42 -2.07
C THR A 582 15.93 -14.70 -1.28
N LYS A 583 16.95 -14.81 -0.42
CA LYS A 583 17.20 -15.97 0.42
C LYS A 583 17.57 -15.58 1.84
N ALA A 584 17.09 -16.40 2.78
CA ALA A 584 17.37 -16.23 4.19
C ALA A 584 17.69 -17.58 4.87
N LYS A 585 18.20 -17.54 6.09
CA LYS A 585 18.48 -18.71 6.90
C LYS A 585 18.44 -18.39 8.38
N ASP A 586 18.23 -19.43 9.20
CA ASP A 586 18.35 -19.45 10.65
C ASP A 586 17.26 -18.59 11.31
N VAL A 587 16.09 -19.19 11.56
CA VAL A 587 14.95 -18.54 12.21
C VAL A 587 15.28 -18.34 13.70
N ILE A 588 15.27 -17.08 14.15
CA ILE A 588 15.76 -16.67 15.47
C ILE A 588 14.70 -15.96 16.35
N SER A 589 13.48 -15.81 15.86
CA SER A 589 12.35 -15.26 16.64
C SER A 589 11.05 -15.93 16.24
N ASN A 590 10.09 -16.01 17.16
CA ASN A 590 8.80 -16.66 16.94
C ASN A 590 8.94 -18.01 16.20
N GLN A 591 9.93 -18.81 16.60
CA GLN A 591 10.30 -20.07 15.93
C GLN A 591 9.14 -21.07 15.87
N TYR A 592 8.19 -20.97 16.79
CA TYR A 592 6.97 -21.79 16.84
C TYR A 592 6.12 -21.68 15.56
N LEU A 593 6.26 -20.59 14.79
CA LEU A 593 5.55 -20.41 13.51
C LEU A 593 6.01 -21.39 12.42
N ILE A 594 7.17 -22.04 12.58
CA ILE A 594 7.69 -22.97 11.57
C ILE A 594 6.97 -24.34 11.62
N GLY A 595 6.31 -24.70 12.71
CA GLY A 595 5.51 -25.93 12.84
C GLY A 595 6.33 -27.23 12.86
N ASP A 596 7.33 -27.43 11.97
CA ASP A 596 8.12 -28.64 11.85
C ASP A 596 9.57 -28.47 12.41
N PRO A 597 9.95 -29.19 13.47
CA PRO A 597 11.32 -29.16 14.00
C PRO A 597 12.40 -29.59 13.01
N VAL A 598 12.09 -30.46 12.04
CA VAL A 598 13.04 -30.90 11.00
C VAL A 598 13.29 -29.75 10.01
N GLU A 599 12.25 -29.03 9.65
CA GLU A 599 12.33 -27.85 8.81
C GLU A 599 13.13 -26.74 9.50
N LEU A 600 12.83 -26.43 10.77
CA LEU A 600 13.60 -25.45 11.54
C LEU A 600 15.09 -25.81 11.60
N ALA A 601 15.44 -27.08 11.84
CA ALA A 601 16.83 -27.55 11.86
C ALA A 601 17.49 -27.42 10.48
N TYR A 602 16.76 -27.61 9.39
CA TYR A 602 17.27 -27.40 8.02
C TYR A 602 17.55 -25.92 7.76
N LEU A 603 16.59 -25.05 8.11
CA LEU A 603 16.69 -23.60 7.97
C LEU A 603 17.88 -23.03 8.76
N ALA A 604 18.21 -23.58 9.92
CA ALA A 604 19.34 -23.13 10.74
C ALA A 604 20.69 -23.17 10.01
N SER A 605 20.85 -24.07 9.03
CA SER A 605 22.13 -24.31 8.36
C SER A 605 22.13 -23.93 6.87
N ASN A 606 20.95 -23.78 6.26
CA ASN A 606 20.84 -23.65 4.80
C ASN A 606 20.14 -22.32 4.42
N TYR A 607 20.68 -21.64 3.39
CA TYR A 607 19.94 -20.56 2.75
C TYR A 607 18.80 -21.11 1.90
N THR A 608 17.59 -20.72 2.23
CA THR A 608 16.37 -21.04 1.48
C THR A 608 15.75 -19.76 0.90
N TYR A 609 14.88 -19.88 -0.06
CA TYR A 609 14.15 -18.72 -0.58
C TYR A 609 13.17 -18.19 0.48
N ALA A 610 12.95 -16.86 0.51
CA ALA A 610 11.83 -16.27 1.25
C ALA A 610 10.50 -16.80 0.69
N SER A 611 9.45 -16.84 1.51
CA SER A 611 8.14 -17.41 1.17
C SER A 611 7.54 -16.77 -0.09
N ASP A 612 7.65 -15.46 -0.20
CA ASP A 612 7.06 -14.65 -1.26
C ASP A 612 7.98 -14.44 -2.48
N ALA A 613 9.13 -15.13 -2.51
CA ALA A 613 10.10 -14.94 -3.58
C ALA A 613 9.62 -15.56 -4.90
N GLN A 614 9.52 -14.72 -5.92
CA GLN A 614 9.41 -15.11 -7.31
C GLN A 614 10.70 -14.79 -8.04
N THR A 615 11.28 -15.76 -8.75
CA THR A 615 12.59 -15.54 -9.43
C THR A 615 12.45 -14.63 -10.65
N ASN A 616 11.34 -14.67 -11.35
CA ASN A 616 11.10 -13.84 -12.52
C ASN A 616 9.69 -13.26 -12.46
N THR A 617 9.59 -11.96 -12.65
CA THR A 617 8.32 -11.24 -12.81
C THR A 617 8.39 -10.40 -14.07
N ALA A 618 7.26 -10.22 -14.73
CA ALA A 618 7.14 -9.32 -15.86
C ALA A 618 5.76 -8.71 -15.94
N SER A 619 5.68 -7.50 -16.45
CA SER A 619 4.43 -6.85 -16.80
C SER A 619 4.56 -6.12 -18.13
N ALA A 620 3.50 -6.11 -18.93
CA ALA A 620 3.46 -5.36 -20.17
C ALA A 620 2.04 -4.90 -20.47
N GLY A 621 1.92 -3.74 -21.09
CA GLY A 621 0.62 -3.22 -21.47
C GLY A 621 0.69 -2.23 -22.63
N ALA A 622 -0.45 -2.04 -23.28
CA ALA A 622 -0.65 -1.05 -24.31
C ALA A 622 -2.02 -0.41 -24.16
N SER A 623 -2.09 0.90 -24.35
CA SER A 623 -3.34 1.62 -24.45
C SER A 623 -3.30 2.55 -25.66
N TYR A 624 -4.45 2.69 -26.31
CA TYR A 624 -4.59 3.57 -27.46
C TYR A 624 -5.90 4.35 -27.40
N ARG A 625 -5.79 5.65 -27.53
CA ARG A 625 -6.93 6.55 -27.64
C ARG A 625 -7.05 7.07 -29.06
N TRP A 626 -8.20 6.81 -29.67
CA TRP A 626 -8.56 7.32 -30.99
C TRP A 626 -9.86 8.11 -30.87
N GLN A 627 -9.76 9.44 -31.03
CA GLN A 627 -10.87 10.36 -30.81
C GLN A 627 -11.52 10.13 -29.43
N GLU A 628 -12.82 9.82 -29.40
CA GLU A 628 -13.60 9.55 -28.19
C GLU A 628 -13.55 8.08 -27.73
N THR A 629 -12.85 7.21 -28.45
CA THR A 629 -12.76 5.78 -28.14
C THR A 629 -11.37 5.46 -27.61
N PHE A 630 -11.29 4.60 -26.59
CA PHE A 630 -10.03 4.06 -26.10
C PHE A 630 -10.10 2.53 -25.98
N ALA A 631 -8.97 1.92 -26.10
CA ALA A 631 -8.78 0.49 -25.81
C ALA A 631 -7.51 0.29 -25.03
N SER A 632 -7.50 -0.69 -24.14
CA SER A 632 -6.31 -1.07 -23.36
C SER A 632 -6.20 -2.58 -23.22
N PHE A 633 -4.96 -3.01 -23.06
CA PHE A 633 -4.59 -4.41 -22.79
C PHE A 633 -3.38 -4.39 -21.87
N ASP A 634 -3.38 -5.20 -20.83
CA ASP A 634 -2.22 -5.45 -19.99
C ASP A 634 -2.09 -6.93 -19.64
N GLY A 635 -0.93 -7.29 -19.14
CA GLY A 635 -0.65 -8.62 -18.66
C GLY A 635 0.50 -8.64 -17.68
N ILE A 636 0.41 -9.58 -16.74
CA ILE A 636 1.44 -9.90 -15.76
C ILE A 636 1.88 -11.35 -15.90
N TYR A 637 3.15 -11.60 -15.59
CA TYR A 637 3.75 -12.92 -15.50
C TYR A 637 4.48 -13.05 -14.16
N GLY A 638 4.30 -14.18 -13.50
CA GLY A 638 5.05 -14.57 -12.31
C GLY A 638 5.56 -16.00 -12.41
N SER A 639 6.80 -16.26 -11.98
CA SER A 639 7.40 -17.61 -11.99
C SER A 639 6.94 -18.52 -10.84
N GLY A 640 5.91 -18.11 -10.10
CA GLY A 640 5.32 -18.83 -8.97
C GLY A 640 6.03 -18.55 -7.64
N LEU A 641 5.23 -18.38 -6.57
CA LEU A 641 5.71 -18.23 -5.20
C LEU A 641 6.32 -19.53 -4.70
N ARG A 642 7.12 -19.46 -3.65
CA ARG A 642 7.79 -20.61 -3.05
C ARG A 642 6.80 -21.52 -2.35
N ALA A 643 7.18 -22.80 -2.22
CA ALA A 643 6.33 -23.84 -1.68
C ALA A 643 7.15 -25.02 -1.16
N GLY A 644 6.49 -25.89 -0.39
CA GLY A 644 7.04 -27.14 0.10
C GLY A 644 8.11 -26.93 1.17
N PHE A 645 8.65 -28.04 1.68
CA PHE A 645 9.63 -28.06 2.75
C PHE A 645 10.75 -27.04 2.53
N ALA A 646 10.94 -26.14 3.48
CA ALA A 646 11.94 -25.07 3.49
C ALA A 646 11.94 -24.21 2.21
N ASN A 647 10.78 -24.01 1.57
CA ASN A 647 10.64 -23.22 0.35
C ASN A 647 11.53 -23.71 -0.81
N LEU A 648 11.84 -25.01 -0.86
CA LEU A 648 12.68 -25.61 -1.90
C LEU A 648 11.97 -25.82 -3.23
N GLN A 649 10.65 -25.78 -3.23
CA GLN A 649 9.80 -25.88 -4.42
C GLN A 649 9.22 -24.50 -4.77
N HIS A 650 8.45 -24.42 -5.84
CA HIS A 650 7.67 -23.24 -6.22
C HIS A 650 6.36 -23.67 -6.90
N SER A 651 5.35 -22.84 -6.78
CA SER A 651 4.11 -22.96 -7.54
C SER A 651 4.38 -22.86 -9.06
N PRO A 652 3.50 -23.38 -9.92
CA PRO A 652 3.61 -23.18 -11.36
C PRO A 652 3.67 -21.70 -11.73
N ASP A 653 4.35 -21.41 -12.83
CA ASP A 653 4.33 -20.09 -13.45
C ASP A 653 2.93 -19.72 -13.94
N TYR A 654 2.63 -18.43 -13.94
CA TYR A 654 1.32 -17.93 -14.35
C TYR A 654 1.43 -16.69 -15.23
N THR A 655 0.37 -16.49 -16.02
CA THR A 655 0.17 -15.27 -16.80
C THR A 655 -1.30 -14.89 -16.69
N GLN A 656 -1.58 -13.64 -16.33
CA GLN A 656 -2.91 -13.06 -16.37
C GLN A 656 -2.92 -11.88 -17.34
N CYS A 657 -3.93 -11.84 -18.23
CA CYS A 657 -4.12 -10.73 -19.17
C CYS A 657 -5.48 -10.09 -18.95
N ASN A 658 -5.53 -8.76 -19.06
CA ASN A 658 -6.74 -7.97 -18.95
C ASN A 658 -6.92 -7.12 -20.21
N ALA A 659 -8.16 -6.75 -20.52
CA ALA A 659 -8.45 -5.86 -21.65
C ALA A 659 -9.65 -4.98 -21.35
N ALA A 660 -9.70 -3.81 -21.99
CA ALA A 660 -10.88 -2.98 -21.97
C ALA A 660 -11.06 -2.18 -23.26
N VAL A 661 -12.30 -1.79 -23.50
CA VAL A 661 -12.69 -0.80 -24.50
C VAL A 661 -13.70 0.17 -23.88
N GLY A 662 -13.56 1.44 -24.20
CA GLY A 662 -14.50 2.44 -23.70
C GLY A 662 -14.65 3.62 -24.65
N ARG A 663 -15.67 4.42 -24.39
CA ARG A 663 -15.99 5.59 -25.20
C ARG A 663 -16.55 6.73 -24.35
N TYR A 664 -16.15 7.96 -24.69
CA TYR A 664 -16.70 9.20 -24.17
C TYR A 664 -17.86 9.65 -25.03
N PHE A 665 -18.96 10.03 -24.43
CA PHE A 665 -20.15 10.59 -25.08
C PHE A 665 -20.41 11.98 -24.51
N HIS A 666 -20.87 12.90 -25.32
CA HIS A 666 -21.23 14.27 -24.95
C HIS A 666 -22.75 14.47 -25.13
N PRO A 667 -23.60 13.89 -24.26
CA PRO A 667 -25.05 13.90 -24.45
C PRO A 667 -25.70 15.28 -24.20
N TRP A 668 -24.97 16.20 -23.56
CA TRP A 668 -25.47 17.53 -23.22
C TRP A 668 -24.84 18.61 -24.08
N PRO A 669 -25.62 19.63 -24.55
CA PRO A 669 -25.09 20.73 -25.38
C PRO A 669 -24.02 21.58 -24.70
N SER A 670 -23.93 21.59 -23.39
CA SER A 670 -22.92 22.32 -22.61
C SER A 670 -21.54 21.64 -22.54
N GLY A 671 -21.30 20.64 -23.32
CA GLY A 671 -20.08 20.11 -23.92
C GLY A 671 -19.00 19.49 -23.04
N ASP A 672 -18.75 19.94 -21.83
CA ASP A 672 -17.49 19.63 -21.12
C ASP A 672 -17.58 18.48 -20.07
N LYS A 673 -18.76 17.88 -19.91
CA LYS A 673 -19.01 16.84 -18.90
C LYS A 673 -19.39 15.52 -19.56
N PRO A 674 -18.41 14.67 -19.91
CA PRO A 674 -18.68 13.46 -20.67
C PRO A 674 -19.39 12.40 -19.82
N LEU A 675 -20.22 11.60 -20.51
CA LEU A 675 -20.64 10.29 -20.06
C LEU A 675 -19.64 9.26 -20.62
N THR A 676 -18.97 8.50 -19.76
CA THR A 676 -18.05 7.45 -20.17
C THR A 676 -18.70 6.10 -19.98
N LEU A 677 -18.62 5.26 -21.01
CA LEU A 677 -18.96 3.85 -20.92
C LEU A 677 -17.70 3.04 -21.15
N ARG A 678 -17.45 2.03 -20.29
CA ARG A 678 -16.33 1.09 -20.39
C ARG A 678 -16.82 -0.34 -20.21
N LEU A 679 -16.25 -1.24 -20.98
CA LEU A 679 -16.35 -2.68 -20.81
C LEU A 679 -14.96 -3.23 -20.59
N SER A 680 -14.75 -3.99 -19.52
CA SER A 680 -13.47 -4.58 -19.15
C SER A 680 -13.57 -6.08 -18.89
N ALA A 681 -12.49 -6.78 -19.18
CA ALA A 681 -12.31 -8.19 -18.86
C ALA A 681 -11.03 -8.37 -18.04
N VAL A 682 -11.16 -8.95 -16.86
CA VAL A 682 -10.04 -9.40 -16.01
C VAL A 682 -9.81 -10.88 -16.28
N ASN A 683 -8.55 -11.32 -16.33
CA ASN A 683 -8.16 -12.67 -16.73
C ASN A 683 -8.86 -13.11 -18.04
N LEU A 684 -8.67 -12.33 -19.10
CA LEU A 684 -9.34 -12.46 -20.40
C LEU A 684 -9.34 -13.91 -20.95
N PHE A 685 -8.25 -14.65 -20.73
CA PHE A 685 -8.07 -16.01 -21.24
C PHE A 685 -8.54 -17.08 -20.27
N ASP A 686 -9.15 -16.71 -19.14
CA ASP A 686 -9.65 -17.62 -18.09
C ASP A 686 -8.59 -18.64 -17.61
N ARG A 687 -7.37 -18.16 -17.39
CA ARG A 687 -6.29 -18.99 -16.87
C ARG A 687 -6.57 -19.36 -15.43
N ILE A 688 -6.48 -20.66 -15.12
CA ILE A 688 -6.45 -21.15 -13.75
C ILE A 688 -4.98 -21.13 -13.30
N TYR A 689 -4.70 -20.45 -12.22
CA TYR A 689 -3.36 -20.37 -11.68
C TYR A 689 -3.35 -20.28 -10.14
N VAL A 690 -2.31 -20.87 -9.58
CA VAL A 690 -2.07 -20.87 -8.14
C VAL A 690 -1.23 -19.64 -7.79
N LEU A 691 -1.67 -18.87 -6.81
CA LEU A 691 -0.87 -17.84 -6.16
C LEU A 691 -0.03 -18.49 -5.04
N ARG A 692 -0.68 -19.10 -4.04
CA ARG A 692 -0.03 -19.83 -2.95
C ARG A 692 -0.46 -21.29 -2.94
N ALA A 693 0.46 -22.18 -2.59
CA ALA A 693 0.20 -23.63 -2.56
C ALA A 693 -0.19 -24.14 -1.16
N ALA A 694 -0.29 -23.29 -0.16
CA ALA A 694 -0.51 -23.66 1.27
C ALA A 694 0.53 -24.62 1.84
N THR A 695 1.75 -24.52 1.37
CA THR A 695 2.89 -25.30 1.86
C THR A 695 4.14 -24.44 1.81
N GLY A 696 5.01 -24.58 2.78
CA GLY A 696 6.25 -23.82 2.86
C GLY A 696 6.43 -23.17 4.22
N VAL A 697 7.50 -22.43 4.37
CA VAL A 697 7.78 -21.67 5.59
C VAL A 697 6.67 -20.66 5.85
N GLY A 698 6.09 -20.68 7.05
CA GLY A 698 5.03 -19.77 7.45
C GLY A 698 3.61 -20.29 7.22
N GLU A 699 3.39 -21.35 6.48
CA GLU A 699 2.12 -22.02 6.16
C GLU A 699 0.91 -21.10 6.00
N PHE A 700 0.51 -20.84 4.74
CA PHE A 700 -0.65 -20.00 4.41
C PHE A 700 -1.74 -20.85 3.75
N ALA A 701 -2.98 -20.36 3.76
CA ALA A 701 -4.06 -21.03 3.04
C ALA A 701 -3.78 -21.15 1.53
N PRO A 702 -4.29 -22.19 0.84
CA PRO A 702 -4.20 -22.28 -0.61
C PRO A 702 -4.95 -21.11 -1.26
N GLN A 703 -4.35 -20.49 -2.28
CA GLN A 703 -4.91 -19.32 -2.95
C GLN A 703 -4.79 -19.47 -4.46
N TYR A 704 -5.91 -19.26 -5.15
CA TYR A 704 -5.99 -19.23 -6.60
C TYR A 704 -6.32 -17.83 -7.10
N GLY A 705 -5.70 -17.43 -8.18
CA GLY A 705 -6.04 -16.18 -8.85
C GLY A 705 -7.48 -16.16 -9.38
N PRO A 706 -8.06 -14.97 -9.58
CA PRO A 706 -9.44 -14.85 -10.04
C PRO A 706 -9.63 -15.49 -11.40
N ARG A 707 -10.77 -16.13 -11.62
CA ARG A 707 -11.23 -16.60 -12.92
C ARG A 707 -11.62 -15.39 -13.79
N ARG A 708 -12.00 -15.62 -15.07
CA ARG A 708 -12.38 -14.52 -15.96
C ARG A 708 -13.61 -13.76 -15.44
N GLY A 709 -13.43 -12.45 -15.21
CA GLY A 709 -14.49 -11.51 -14.88
C GLY A 709 -14.75 -10.53 -16.02
N ILE A 710 -16.02 -10.22 -16.28
CA ILE A 710 -16.45 -9.19 -17.24
C ILE A 710 -17.20 -8.11 -16.46
N PHE A 711 -16.82 -6.84 -16.68
CA PHE A 711 -17.36 -5.71 -15.93
C PHE A 711 -17.73 -4.56 -16.86
N GLY A 712 -18.79 -3.86 -16.52
CA GLY A 712 -19.20 -2.60 -17.13
C GLY A 712 -19.04 -1.44 -16.17
N GLU A 713 -18.70 -0.28 -16.72
CA GLU A 713 -18.60 0.98 -15.98
C GLU A 713 -19.39 2.07 -16.70
N ILE A 714 -20.13 2.84 -15.92
CA ILE A 714 -20.83 4.05 -16.38
C ILE A 714 -20.39 5.19 -15.47
N THR A 715 -19.73 6.18 -16.05
CA THR A 715 -19.23 7.36 -15.32
C THR A 715 -19.84 8.62 -15.90
N GLN A 716 -20.53 9.44 -15.09
CA GLN A 716 -21.08 10.73 -15.47
C GLN A 716 -20.43 11.85 -14.65
N GLN A 717 -19.86 12.82 -15.32
CA GLN A 717 -19.41 14.08 -14.70
C GLN A 717 -20.57 15.09 -14.64
N PHE A 718 -20.64 15.92 -13.58
CA PHE A 718 -21.70 16.92 -13.38
C PHE A 718 -21.23 18.22 -12.73
#